data_da972cb37f73bf03117d538713a5adc9
#
_entry.id   da972cb37f73bf03117d538713a5adc9
#
_cell.length_a   1.000
_cell.length_b   1.000
_cell.length_c   1.000
_cell.angle_alpha   90.00
_cell.angle_beta   90.00
_cell.angle_gamma   90.00
#
_symmetry.space_group_name_H-M   'P 1'
#
loop_
_entity.id
_entity.type
_entity.pdbx_description
1 polymer ?
#
loop_
_entity_poly.entity_id
_entity_poly.type
_entity_poly.pdbx_seq_one_letter_code
_entity_poly.pdbx_strand_id
1 'polypeptide(L)'
;MAEKVRRLRRKRRIRSFPGLGSFPFLRHKLSPTRLAVVVSSIVIGFALGLIFLSYGSKLYKSWHEARLLQHASSMLQQQDYSGAIRSAEKALEINRDSLPAFYILAEATEKENRIETVAWRAQIARLVPNSLDSHLNLASAALRFGELDTARKALEHVRPNDREKAAYHVVAGWLSRAQGNEAGLLEHFAAAVKQEPANNLYQFNLAALQIKSAEEEKNEQARTTLQRLTKVPEFRAGALRALLNDAVERNDLASADALAQELQMSPQVTFGDYLLCLNFYRKLDEKKFAALLEKVKPVAARNVSDLGLLMDWMNNNGMAAEVLKWTEKLDGDLTSKPPASIAVAEAFTEVKNWSRLKRWTRSGSWSNSDYIRLAYQAFAARQSRQSGADAEFNSLWRSAEKAANDEPQRELNLARLARKWNLMIEAEQLWLRVAKNTPMRREALDALSRIYRTNSDLPNLYRTLQRLHESSPAEPAAAANYARLALLLEQNAAEGHRVAKEAYDRAPTEVNCAVTYAFSLYGLGRTSEGLEVIKKLPNDQLHDPHAAVYVAVLLLDENQVEAAKEYIDTARRGPIFIEEKKLLDEALAKVAAAPPKPGGSPTTTTSPGPAKSPQPAPTLTPTPQPTKVPGPEPMATP
;
A
#
# COMPACT_ATOMS: atom_id res chain seq x y z
N MET A 1 28.60 45.12 27.57
CA MET A 1 28.02 45.96 28.64
C MET A 1 27.21 45.02 29.49
N ALA A 2 27.75 44.37 30.48
CA ALA A 2 28.18 44.73 31.82
C ALA A 2 27.13 45.48 32.62
N GLU A 3 26.88 44.91 33.79
CA GLU A 3 26.20 45.46 34.95
C GLU A 3 24.69 45.08 35.08
N LYS A 4 24.19 44.48 36.18
CA LYS A 4 24.57 44.46 37.59
C LYS A 4 23.82 43.33 38.30
N VAL A 5 24.56 42.36 38.83
CA VAL A 5 24.05 41.41 39.83
C VAL A 5 24.11 42.08 41.18
N ARG A 6 22.98 42.40 41.81
CA ARG A 6 22.89 42.77 43.21
C ARG A 6 22.41 41.57 44.04
N ARG A 7 23.33 41.00 44.81
CA ARG A 7 23.10 40.02 45.87
C ARG A 7 22.27 40.66 46.99
N LEU A 8 21.11 40.12 47.26
CA LEU A 8 20.43 40.30 48.55
C LEU A 8 20.65 39.06 49.43
N ARG A 9 21.65 39.16 50.31
CA ARG A 9 21.80 38.24 51.44
C ARG A 9 20.68 38.55 52.44
N ARG A 10 19.62 37.75 52.54
CA ARG A 10 18.74 37.69 53.70
C ARG A 10 19.35 36.74 54.71
N LYS A 11 19.86 37.30 55.82
CA LYS A 11 20.18 36.59 57.06
C LYS A 11 18.89 35.94 57.60
N ARG A 12 18.75 34.61 57.48
CA ARG A 12 17.79 33.88 58.30
C ARG A 12 18.34 33.76 59.70
N ARG A 13 17.69 34.45 60.67
CA ARG A 13 17.84 34.22 62.10
C ARG A 13 17.46 32.76 62.39
N ILE A 14 18.41 32.00 62.89
CA ILE A 14 18.17 30.71 63.48
C ILE A 14 17.46 31.01 64.83
N ARG A 15 16.17 30.75 64.93
CA ARG A 15 15.48 30.66 66.22
C ARG A 15 15.97 29.41 66.91
N SER A 16 16.67 29.60 68.02
CA SER A 16 16.99 28.54 68.97
C SER A 16 15.69 27.89 69.45
N PHE A 17 15.56 26.60 69.20
CA PHE A 17 14.52 25.79 69.84
C PHE A 17 14.79 25.78 71.37
N PRO A 18 13.75 25.99 72.21
CA PRO A 18 13.89 25.83 73.64
C PRO A 18 14.20 24.38 73.96
N GLY A 19 15.11 24.21 74.92
CA GLY A 19 15.72 22.96 75.33
C GLY A 19 14.71 21.85 75.51
N LEU A 20 15.10 20.65 75.07
CA LEU A 20 14.52 19.40 75.46
C LEU A 20 14.60 19.29 76.96
N GLY A 21 13.52 19.72 77.61
CA GLY A 21 13.30 19.48 79.02
C GLY A 21 13.40 17.97 79.30
N SER A 22 14.22 17.66 80.26
CA SER A 22 14.45 16.34 80.79
C SER A 22 13.15 15.51 80.89
N PHE A 23 13.06 14.47 80.01
CA PHE A 23 12.09 13.39 80.26
C PHE A 23 12.47 12.61 81.45
N PRO A 24 11.65 12.64 82.57
CA PRO A 24 12.01 11.99 83.85
C PRO A 24 11.84 10.46 83.86
N PHE A 25 11.60 9.82 82.68
CA PHE A 25 11.25 8.39 82.65
C PHE A 25 12.42 7.42 82.36
N LEU A 26 13.66 7.86 82.26
CA LEU A 26 14.81 6.99 81.92
C LEU A 26 15.80 6.76 83.11
N ARG A 27 15.34 6.75 84.37
CA ARG A 27 16.19 6.42 85.52
C ARG A 27 15.81 5.13 86.25
N HIS A 28 14.99 4.27 85.66
CA HIS A 28 14.93 2.90 86.16
C HIS A 28 15.87 2.04 85.33
N LYS A 29 16.91 1.45 86.01
CA LYS A 29 17.71 0.37 85.46
C LYS A 29 16.76 -0.75 85.07
N LEU A 30 16.35 -0.76 83.79
CA LEU A 30 15.61 -1.87 83.19
C LEU A 30 16.48 -3.11 83.31
N SER A 31 15.99 -4.16 83.94
CA SER A 31 16.66 -5.45 83.90
C SER A 31 16.94 -5.84 82.41
N PRO A 32 18.07 -6.52 82.13
CA PRO A 32 18.45 -6.86 80.76
C PRO A 32 17.34 -7.58 80.01
N THR A 33 16.48 -8.32 80.68
CA THR A 33 15.29 -8.97 80.15
C THR A 33 14.20 -7.98 79.66
N ARG A 34 13.93 -6.92 80.46
CA ARG A 34 12.94 -5.89 80.04
C ARG A 34 13.45 -5.01 78.91
N LEU A 35 14.75 -4.73 78.86
CA LEU A 35 15.36 -4.01 77.72
C LEU A 35 15.28 -4.85 76.46
N ALA A 36 15.56 -6.14 76.54
CA ALA A 36 15.44 -7.06 75.41
C ALA A 36 13.99 -7.14 74.84
N VAL A 37 12.99 -7.17 75.73
CA VAL A 37 11.57 -7.18 75.34
C VAL A 37 11.18 -5.86 74.66
N VAL A 38 11.61 -4.71 75.18
CA VAL A 38 11.31 -3.41 74.53
C VAL A 38 11.98 -3.29 73.19
N VAL A 39 13.24 -3.66 73.02
CA VAL A 39 13.97 -3.66 71.79
C VAL A 39 13.33 -4.63 70.79
N SER A 40 12.98 -5.85 71.21
CA SER A 40 12.29 -6.82 70.34
C SER A 40 10.92 -6.30 69.89
N SER A 41 10.15 -5.66 70.76
CA SER A 41 8.85 -5.07 70.43
C SER A 41 9.00 -3.93 69.41
N ILE A 42 10.02 -3.10 69.47
CA ILE A 42 10.33 -2.03 68.56
C ILE A 42 10.75 -2.64 67.18
N VAL A 43 11.61 -3.65 67.18
CA VAL A 43 12.06 -4.34 65.98
C VAL A 43 10.89 -5.06 65.30
N ILE A 44 10.05 -5.75 66.04
CA ILE A 44 8.84 -6.40 65.50
C ILE A 44 7.86 -5.36 65.01
N GLY A 45 7.62 -4.26 65.68
CA GLY A 45 6.75 -3.17 65.24
C GLY A 45 7.27 -2.52 63.97
N PHE A 46 8.59 -2.32 63.86
CA PHE A 46 9.22 -1.79 62.66
C PHE A 46 9.14 -2.79 61.49
N ALA A 47 9.39 -4.07 61.73
CA ALA A 47 9.25 -5.12 60.73
C ALA A 47 7.79 -5.25 60.22
N LEU A 48 6.81 -5.24 61.15
CA LEU A 48 5.39 -5.23 60.80
C LEU A 48 4.99 -3.96 60.03
N GLY A 49 5.53 -2.79 60.42
CA GLY A 49 5.35 -1.53 59.73
C GLY A 49 5.89 -1.57 58.27
N LEU A 50 7.08 -2.15 58.08
CA LEU A 50 7.66 -2.34 56.73
C LEU A 50 6.83 -3.33 55.90
N ILE A 51 6.36 -4.41 56.48
CA ILE A 51 5.48 -5.37 55.83
C ILE A 51 4.15 -4.68 55.45
N PHE A 52 3.55 -3.94 56.35
CA PHE A 52 2.31 -3.21 56.11
C PHE A 52 2.47 -2.14 55.02
N LEU A 53 3.57 -1.38 55.02
CA LEU A 53 3.89 -0.40 53.98
C LEU A 53 4.11 -1.08 52.61
N SER A 54 4.80 -2.22 52.57
CA SER A 54 5.04 -2.96 51.34
C SER A 54 3.76 -3.59 50.78
N TYR A 55 2.94 -4.19 51.61
CA TYR A 55 1.64 -4.75 51.24
C TYR A 55 0.62 -3.66 50.91
N GLY A 56 0.55 -2.60 51.68
CA GLY A 56 -0.31 -1.44 51.45
C GLY A 56 0.01 -0.73 50.15
N SER A 57 1.30 -0.59 49.84
CA SER A 57 1.71 -0.01 48.56
C SER A 57 1.31 -0.87 47.34
N LYS A 58 1.40 -2.19 47.44
CA LYS A 58 0.94 -3.12 46.39
C LYS A 58 -0.57 -3.06 46.21
N LEU A 59 -1.34 -3.10 47.31
CA LEU A 59 -2.79 -2.98 47.29
C LEU A 59 -3.26 -1.64 46.70
N TYR A 60 -2.60 -0.54 47.10
CA TYR A 60 -2.90 0.79 46.54
C TYR A 60 -2.63 0.86 45.04
N LYS A 61 -1.49 0.35 44.60
CA LYS A 61 -1.15 0.29 43.16
C LYS A 61 -2.17 -0.54 42.37
N SER A 62 -2.52 -1.73 42.85
CA SER A 62 -3.51 -2.59 42.22
C SER A 62 -4.91 -1.95 42.18
N TRP A 63 -5.35 -1.30 43.25
CA TRP A 63 -6.61 -0.57 43.31
C TRP A 63 -6.61 0.63 42.34
N HIS A 64 -5.51 1.37 42.29
CA HIS A 64 -5.39 2.53 41.41
C HIS A 64 -5.34 2.12 39.95
N GLU A 65 -4.60 1.04 39.59
CA GLU A 65 -4.63 0.43 38.26
C GLU A 65 -6.05 0.02 37.87
N ALA A 66 -6.75 -0.74 38.72
CA ALA A 66 -8.11 -1.19 38.45
C ALA A 66 -9.08 -0.02 38.18
N ARG A 67 -8.96 1.08 38.96
CA ARG A 67 -9.77 2.28 38.73
C ARG A 67 -9.48 2.97 37.41
N LEU A 68 -8.20 3.05 36.99
CA LEU A 68 -7.81 3.62 35.68
C LEU A 68 -8.32 2.75 34.54
N LEU A 69 -8.23 1.42 34.68
CA LEU A 69 -8.75 0.48 33.66
C LEU A 69 -10.27 0.56 33.52
N GLN A 70 -10.98 0.65 34.65
CA GLN A 70 -12.45 0.83 34.62
C GLN A 70 -12.83 2.14 33.93
N HIS A 71 -12.10 3.23 34.19
CA HIS A 71 -12.32 4.52 33.54
C HIS A 71 -11.99 4.44 32.04
N ALA A 72 -10.87 3.82 31.67
CA ALA A 72 -10.48 3.61 30.27
C ALA A 72 -11.51 2.77 29.50
N SER A 73 -12.02 1.69 30.14
CA SER A 73 -13.08 0.87 29.54
C SER A 73 -14.39 1.64 29.33
N SER A 74 -14.79 2.47 30.32
CA SER A 74 -15.97 3.34 30.19
C SER A 74 -15.81 4.35 29.03
N MET A 75 -14.62 4.97 28.88
CA MET A 75 -14.33 5.88 27.76
C MET A 75 -14.37 5.15 26.42
N LEU A 76 -13.84 3.92 26.36
CA LEU A 76 -13.89 3.09 25.16
C LEU A 76 -15.35 2.81 24.73
N GLN A 77 -16.23 2.47 25.68
CA GLN A 77 -17.66 2.28 25.42
C GLN A 77 -18.36 3.56 24.94
N GLN A 78 -17.91 4.73 25.43
CA GLN A 78 -18.41 6.04 25.02
C GLN A 78 -17.79 6.53 23.71
N GLN A 79 -16.93 5.72 23.07
CA GLN A 79 -16.18 6.05 21.86
C GLN A 79 -15.18 7.23 22.03
N ASP A 80 -14.83 7.60 23.25
CA ASP A 80 -13.71 8.50 23.53
C ASP A 80 -12.40 7.69 23.54
N TYR A 81 -11.94 7.35 22.33
CA TYR A 81 -10.75 6.52 22.15
C TYR A 81 -9.50 7.20 22.66
N SER A 82 -9.35 8.50 22.43
CA SER A 82 -8.21 9.27 22.94
C SER A 82 -8.18 9.35 24.47
N GLY A 83 -9.33 9.44 25.13
CA GLY A 83 -9.45 9.38 26.59
C GLY A 83 -9.12 7.99 27.13
N ALA A 84 -9.62 6.94 26.46
CA ALA A 84 -9.32 5.55 26.79
C ALA A 84 -7.82 5.26 26.71
N ILE A 85 -7.14 5.70 25.64
CA ILE A 85 -5.69 5.55 25.45
C ILE A 85 -4.93 6.20 26.62
N ARG A 86 -5.18 7.48 26.91
CA ARG A 86 -4.49 8.18 28.01
C ARG A 86 -4.68 7.51 29.37
N SER A 87 -5.87 6.97 29.63
CA SER A 87 -6.16 6.30 30.90
C SER A 87 -5.50 4.94 31.00
N ALA A 88 -5.46 4.18 29.91
CA ALA A 88 -4.78 2.89 29.85
C ALA A 88 -3.24 3.04 29.90
N GLU A 89 -2.66 4.06 29.26
CA GLU A 89 -1.23 4.38 29.37
C GLU A 89 -0.84 4.68 30.83
N LYS A 90 -1.65 5.44 31.57
CA LYS A 90 -1.43 5.67 33.00
C LYS A 90 -1.51 4.38 33.83
N ALA A 91 -2.36 3.43 33.46
CA ALA A 91 -2.39 2.12 34.07
C ALA A 91 -1.07 1.35 33.83
N LEU A 92 -0.47 1.46 32.62
CA LEU A 92 0.84 0.86 32.32
C LEU A 92 2.01 1.51 33.09
N GLU A 93 1.91 2.78 33.46
CA GLU A 93 2.90 3.41 34.34
C GLU A 93 2.95 2.73 35.75
N ILE A 94 1.80 2.20 36.18
CA ILE A 94 1.69 1.48 37.48
C ILE A 94 2.09 0.02 37.31
N ASN A 95 1.59 -0.64 36.24
CA ASN A 95 1.84 -2.04 35.95
C ASN A 95 2.19 -2.20 34.45
N ARG A 96 3.48 -2.33 34.16
CA ARG A 96 4.01 -2.39 32.79
C ARG A 96 3.55 -3.59 31.99
N ASP A 97 3.12 -4.67 32.64
CA ASP A 97 2.63 -5.89 32.00
C ASP A 97 1.11 -6.08 32.22
N SER A 98 0.37 -4.98 32.36
CA SER A 98 -1.09 -5.01 32.52
C SER A 98 -1.75 -5.45 31.21
N LEU A 99 -2.11 -6.72 31.14
CA LEU A 99 -2.80 -7.30 29.98
C LEU A 99 -4.12 -6.57 29.65
N PRO A 100 -5.00 -6.21 30.62
CA PRO A 100 -6.20 -5.43 30.35
C PRO A 100 -5.90 -4.06 29.72
N ALA A 101 -4.84 -3.37 30.17
CA ALA A 101 -4.43 -2.09 29.59
C ALA A 101 -4.05 -2.24 28.11
N PHE A 102 -3.28 -3.28 27.78
CA PHE A 102 -2.91 -3.56 26.39
C PHE A 102 -4.13 -3.88 25.50
N TYR A 103 -5.13 -4.60 26.01
CA TYR A 103 -6.36 -4.84 25.25
C TYR A 103 -7.10 -3.54 24.95
N ILE A 104 -7.27 -2.65 25.95
CA ILE A 104 -7.92 -1.35 25.76
C ILE A 104 -7.15 -0.48 24.76
N LEU A 105 -5.82 -0.44 24.88
CA LEU A 105 -4.95 0.32 23.96
C LEU A 105 -5.05 -0.23 22.54
N ALA A 106 -4.96 -1.55 22.38
CA ALA A 106 -5.07 -2.18 21.07
C ALA A 106 -6.43 -1.89 20.42
N GLU A 107 -7.53 -2.00 21.16
CA GLU A 107 -8.87 -1.74 20.65
C GLU A 107 -9.08 -0.25 20.32
N ALA A 108 -8.71 0.65 21.23
CA ALA A 108 -8.86 2.09 21.01
C ALA A 108 -8.04 2.59 19.82
N THR A 109 -6.77 2.16 19.71
CA THR A 109 -5.89 2.53 18.57
C THR A 109 -6.35 1.88 17.27
N GLU A 110 -6.95 0.69 17.32
CA GLU A 110 -7.54 0.01 16.16
C GLU A 110 -8.75 0.78 15.62
N LYS A 111 -9.63 1.29 16.51
CA LYS A 111 -10.78 2.13 16.12
C LYS A 111 -10.34 3.47 15.53
N GLU A 112 -9.22 4.03 15.96
CA GLU A 112 -8.61 5.23 15.38
C GLU A 112 -7.74 4.94 14.13
N ASN A 113 -7.65 3.67 13.70
CA ASN A 113 -6.81 3.21 12.58
C ASN A 113 -5.34 3.63 12.71
N ARG A 114 -4.76 3.46 13.89
CA ARG A 114 -3.38 3.85 14.22
C ARG A 114 -2.45 2.65 14.16
N ILE A 115 -1.25 2.85 13.61
CA ILE A 115 -0.23 1.80 13.47
C ILE A 115 0.26 1.24 14.82
N GLU A 116 0.15 2.03 15.90
CA GLU A 116 0.52 1.60 17.26
C GLU A 116 -0.27 0.38 17.73
N THR A 117 -1.42 0.09 17.09
CA THR A 117 -2.18 -1.15 17.30
C THR A 117 -1.30 -2.39 17.17
N VAL A 118 -0.39 -2.43 16.20
CA VAL A 118 0.52 -3.56 15.99
C VAL A 118 1.42 -3.77 17.22
N ALA A 119 1.98 -2.69 17.77
CA ALA A 119 2.83 -2.75 18.95
C ALA A 119 2.08 -3.26 20.18
N TRP A 120 0.84 -2.79 20.41
CA TRP A 120 0.02 -3.25 21.53
C TRP A 120 -0.40 -4.71 21.37
N ARG A 121 -0.81 -5.14 20.18
CA ARG A 121 -1.10 -6.55 19.88
C ARG A 121 0.13 -7.45 20.04
N ALA A 122 1.33 -6.97 19.70
CA ALA A 122 2.58 -7.69 19.94
C ALA A 122 2.87 -7.89 21.44
N GLN A 123 2.59 -6.88 22.30
CA GLN A 123 2.73 -7.03 23.74
C GLN A 123 1.72 -8.06 24.31
N ILE A 124 0.48 -8.08 23.80
CA ILE A 124 -0.51 -9.09 24.17
C ILE A 124 -0.01 -10.49 23.79
N ALA A 125 0.47 -10.68 22.56
CA ALA A 125 0.99 -11.98 22.10
C ALA A 125 2.21 -12.44 22.91
N ARG A 126 3.08 -11.51 23.34
CA ARG A 126 4.20 -11.79 24.26
C ARG A 126 3.74 -12.29 25.63
N LEU A 127 2.68 -11.69 26.19
CA LEU A 127 2.16 -12.04 27.51
C LEU A 127 1.32 -13.32 27.51
N VAL A 128 0.67 -13.63 26.38
CA VAL A 128 -0.18 -14.84 26.21
C VAL A 128 0.26 -15.67 25.00
N PRO A 129 1.48 -16.22 25.02
CA PRO A 129 2.10 -16.84 23.85
C PRO A 129 1.40 -18.10 23.34
N ASN A 130 0.53 -18.69 24.15
CA ASN A 130 -0.21 -19.90 23.79
C ASN A 130 -1.63 -19.62 23.26
N SER A 131 -2.02 -18.37 23.16
CA SER A 131 -3.35 -17.97 22.67
C SER A 131 -3.33 -17.83 21.15
N LEU A 132 -4.17 -18.62 20.47
CA LEU A 132 -4.39 -18.49 19.02
C LEU A 132 -4.85 -17.07 18.67
N ASP A 133 -5.87 -16.56 19.37
CA ASP A 133 -6.45 -15.24 19.10
C ASP A 133 -5.43 -14.12 19.22
N SER A 134 -4.49 -14.21 20.16
CA SER A 134 -3.45 -13.19 20.32
C SER A 134 -2.55 -13.09 19.10
N HIS A 135 -2.14 -14.23 18.55
CA HIS A 135 -1.31 -14.28 17.34
C HIS A 135 -2.10 -13.89 16.09
N LEU A 136 -3.36 -14.34 15.96
CA LEU A 136 -4.20 -13.97 14.81
C LEU A 136 -4.54 -12.48 14.80
N ASN A 137 -4.84 -11.89 15.96
CA ASN A 137 -5.11 -10.46 16.08
C ASN A 137 -3.86 -9.62 15.80
N LEU A 138 -2.67 -10.08 16.23
CA LEU A 138 -1.41 -9.43 15.86
C LEU A 138 -1.17 -9.50 14.36
N ALA A 139 -1.32 -10.69 13.75
CA ALA A 139 -1.15 -10.87 12.31
C ALA A 139 -2.14 -10.02 11.50
N SER A 140 -3.42 -10.00 11.90
CA SER A 140 -4.45 -9.19 11.26
C SER A 140 -4.17 -7.69 11.34
N ALA A 141 -3.73 -7.21 12.51
CA ALA A 141 -3.32 -5.81 12.67
C ALA A 141 -2.10 -5.48 11.81
N ALA A 142 -1.09 -6.34 11.79
CA ALA A 142 0.12 -6.17 10.98
C ALA A 142 -0.21 -6.14 9.47
N LEU A 143 -1.10 -7.02 8.99
CA LEU A 143 -1.58 -7.03 7.60
C LEU A 143 -2.28 -5.72 7.22
N ARG A 144 -3.12 -5.18 8.12
CA ARG A 144 -3.83 -3.90 7.89
C ARG A 144 -2.87 -2.74 7.64
N PHE A 145 -1.73 -2.74 8.32
CA PHE A 145 -0.71 -1.68 8.19
C PHE A 145 0.46 -2.04 7.26
N GLY A 146 0.36 -3.16 6.53
CA GLY A 146 1.37 -3.59 5.55
C GLY A 146 2.66 -4.15 6.16
N GLU A 147 2.66 -4.50 7.46
CA GLU A 147 3.80 -5.10 8.16
C GLU A 147 3.86 -6.62 7.95
N LEU A 148 4.15 -7.05 6.70
CA LEU A 148 4.07 -8.45 6.30
C LEU A 148 4.99 -9.37 7.10
N ASP A 149 6.19 -8.91 7.46
CA ASP A 149 7.12 -9.70 8.27
C ASP A 149 6.61 -9.94 9.70
N THR A 150 5.97 -8.93 10.29
CA THR A 150 5.34 -9.06 11.61
C THR A 150 4.16 -10.04 11.55
N ALA A 151 3.33 -9.94 10.50
CA ALA A 151 2.21 -10.86 10.28
C ALA A 151 2.70 -12.31 10.11
N ARG A 152 3.72 -12.54 9.28
CA ARG A 152 4.32 -13.86 9.06
C ARG A 152 4.85 -14.45 10.36
N LYS A 153 5.66 -13.70 11.11
CA LYS A 153 6.20 -14.15 12.39
C LYS A 153 5.10 -14.49 13.41
N ALA A 154 4.04 -13.68 13.46
CA ALA A 154 2.91 -13.96 14.36
C ALA A 154 2.25 -15.31 14.03
N LEU A 155 2.02 -15.61 12.73
CA LEU A 155 1.46 -16.91 12.30
C LEU A 155 2.42 -18.09 12.52
N GLU A 156 3.74 -17.88 12.40
CA GLU A 156 4.75 -18.89 12.70
C GLU A 156 4.73 -19.31 14.18
N HIS A 157 4.36 -18.40 15.10
CA HIS A 157 4.25 -18.70 16.52
C HIS A 157 2.95 -19.40 16.93
N VAL A 158 1.99 -19.53 16.01
CA VAL A 158 0.77 -20.33 16.25
C VAL A 158 1.15 -21.81 16.38
N ARG A 159 0.64 -22.48 17.42
CA ARG A 159 0.89 -23.89 17.69
C ARG A 159 0.43 -24.77 16.51
N PRO A 160 1.14 -25.85 16.18
CA PRO A 160 0.79 -26.71 15.04
C PRO A 160 -0.68 -27.17 15.03
N ASN A 161 -1.21 -27.60 16.17
CA ASN A 161 -2.60 -28.07 16.28
C ASN A 161 -3.65 -26.95 16.05
N ASP A 162 -3.28 -25.70 16.26
CA ASP A 162 -4.16 -24.56 16.06
C ASP A 162 -4.12 -24.05 14.60
N ARG A 163 -3.13 -24.48 13.81
CA ARG A 163 -3.01 -24.09 12.39
C ARG A 163 -4.03 -24.78 11.50
N GLU A 164 -4.69 -25.83 11.98
CA GLU A 164 -5.78 -26.50 11.27
C GLU A 164 -7.12 -25.79 11.43
N LYS A 165 -7.22 -24.80 12.35
CA LYS A 165 -8.47 -24.10 12.60
C LYS A 165 -8.80 -23.11 11.48
N ALA A 166 -10.11 -22.96 11.19
CA ALA A 166 -10.60 -22.06 10.15
C ALA A 166 -10.08 -20.62 10.34
N ALA A 167 -10.09 -20.09 11.56
CA ALA A 167 -9.59 -18.74 11.86
C ALA A 167 -8.12 -18.54 11.47
N TYR A 168 -7.25 -19.54 11.68
CA TYR A 168 -5.86 -19.48 11.22
C TYR A 168 -5.79 -19.38 9.69
N HIS A 169 -6.52 -20.24 8.99
CA HIS A 169 -6.52 -20.27 7.54
C HIS A 169 -6.99 -18.95 6.93
N VAL A 170 -7.99 -18.29 7.52
CA VAL A 170 -8.45 -16.98 7.06
C VAL A 170 -7.32 -15.94 7.12
N VAL A 171 -6.61 -15.84 8.24
CA VAL A 171 -5.53 -14.85 8.39
C VAL A 171 -4.32 -15.21 7.52
N ALA A 172 -3.98 -16.51 7.41
CA ALA A 172 -2.92 -17.00 6.52
C ALA A 172 -3.25 -16.74 5.03
N GLY A 173 -4.53 -16.88 4.65
CA GLY A 173 -4.99 -16.52 3.32
C GLY A 173 -4.80 -15.03 3.01
N TRP A 174 -5.15 -14.15 3.93
CA TRP A 174 -4.91 -12.72 3.76
C TRP A 174 -3.42 -12.36 3.69
N LEU A 175 -2.55 -13.08 4.43
CA LEU A 175 -1.10 -12.92 4.28
C LEU A 175 -0.64 -13.35 2.89
N SER A 176 -1.13 -14.51 2.39
CA SER A 176 -0.83 -14.99 1.03
C SER A 176 -1.22 -13.95 -0.03
N ARG A 177 -2.41 -13.34 0.10
CA ARG A 177 -2.86 -12.25 -0.77
C ARG A 177 -1.90 -11.06 -0.73
N ALA A 178 -1.52 -10.62 0.46
CA ALA A 178 -0.63 -9.48 0.64
C ALA A 178 0.78 -9.74 0.06
N GLN A 179 1.18 -11.02 -0.05
CA GLN A 179 2.41 -11.47 -0.68
C GLN A 179 2.28 -11.71 -2.20
N GLY A 180 1.08 -11.53 -2.79
CA GLY A 180 0.81 -11.82 -4.20
C GLY A 180 0.69 -13.32 -4.52
N ASN A 181 0.57 -14.19 -3.51
CA ASN A 181 0.39 -15.63 -3.67
C ASN A 181 -1.11 -15.99 -3.75
N GLU A 182 -1.67 -15.91 -4.96
CA GLU A 182 -3.09 -16.21 -5.19
C GLU A 182 -3.43 -17.69 -4.97
N ALA A 183 -2.52 -18.61 -5.29
CA ALA A 183 -2.72 -20.04 -5.06
C ALA A 183 -2.85 -20.35 -3.55
N GLY A 184 -1.94 -19.81 -2.74
CA GLY A 184 -2.00 -19.95 -1.28
C GLY A 184 -3.24 -19.29 -0.67
N LEU A 185 -3.69 -18.16 -1.23
CA LEU A 185 -4.95 -17.52 -0.82
C LEU A 185 -6.14 -18.47 -0.99
N LEU A 186 -6.30 -19.06 -2.17
CA LEU A 186 -7.39 -19.98 -2.48
C LEU A 186 -7.33 -21.25 -1.62
N GLU A 187 -6.13 -21.83 -1.44
CA GLU A 187 -5.92 -23.00 -0.60
C GLU A 187 -6.38 -22.77 0.84
N HIS A 188 -5.97 -21.66 1.42
CA HIS A 188 -6.33 -21.32 2.79
C HIS A 188 -7.82 -21.06 2.96
N PHE A 189 -8.47 -20.32 2.05
CA PHE A 189 -9.92 -20.12 2.15
C PHE A 189 -10.71 -21.42 1.92
N ALA A 190 -10.25 -22.29 1.03
CA ALA A 190 -10.84 -23.62 0.86
C ALA A 190 -10.71 -24.47 2.14
N ALA A 191 -9.55 -24.44 2.80
CA ALA A 191 -9.34 -25.11 4.07
C ALA A 191 -10.26 -24.55 5.17
N ALA A 192 -10.44 -23.23 5.25
CA ALA A 192 -11.35 -22.60 6.20
C ALA A 192 -12.80 -23.06 6.00
N VAL A 193 -13.29 -23.10 4.76
CA VAL A 193 -14.64 -23.60 4.42
C VAL A 193 -14.76 -25.09 4.73
N LYS A 194 -13.72 -25.89 4.51
CA LYS A 194 -13.72 -27.33 4.85
C LYS A 194 -13.88 -27.55 6.36
N GLN A 195 -13.25 -26.72 7.19
CA GLN A 195 -13.37 -26.82 8.66
C GLN A 195 -14.72 -26.33 9.18
N GLU A 196 -15.24 -25.24 8.59
CA GLU A 196 -16.53 -24.64 8.99
C GLU A 196 -17.45 -24.45 7.77
N PRO A 197 -18.02 -25.54 7.22
CA PRO A 197 -18.79 -25.47 5.98
C PRO A 197 -20.12 -24.72 6.11
N ALA A 198 -20.62 -24.49 7.30
CA ALA A 198 -21.82 -23.70 7.54
C ALA A 198 -21.57 -22.18 7.69
N ASN A 199 -20.30 -21.77 7.75
CA ASN A 199 -19.93 -20.37 7.95
C ASN A 199 -20.09 -19.58 6.63
N ASN A 200 -21.15 -18.77 6.56
CA ASN A 200 -21.47 -17.97 5.36
C ASN A 200 -20.36 -16.97 5.00
N LEU A 201 -19.60 -16.44 5.97
CA LEU A 201 -18.49 -15.51 5.70
C LEU A 201 -17.36 -16.21 4.94
N TYR A 202 -16.98 -17.42 5.37
CA TYR A 202 -15.92 -18.17 4.71
C TYR A 202 -16.35 -18.63 3.32
N GLN A 203 -17.61 -19.09 3.19
CA GLN A 203 -18.19 -19.43 1.89
C GLN A 203 -18.25 -18.22 0.95
N PHE A 204 -18.66 -17.05 1.45
CA PHE A 204 -18.68 -15.82 0.65
C PHE A 204 -17.28 -15.45 0.14
N ASN A 205 -16.28 -15.44 1.03
CA ASN A 205 -14.92 -15.10 0.65
C ASN A 205 -14.35 -16.07 -0.38
N LEU A 206 -14.53 -17.38 -0.19
CA LEU A 206 -14.08 -18.39 -1.14
C LEU A 206 -14.78 -18.24 -2.49
N ALA A 207 -16.11 -18.11 -2.50
CA ALA A 207 -16.87 -17.97 -3.73
C ALA A 207 -16.53 -16.69 -4.49
N ALA A 208 -16.33 -15.55 -3.78
CA ALA A 208 -15.91 -14.30 -4.38
C ALA A 208 -14.53 -14.37 -5.06
N LEU A 209 -13.65 -15.27 -4.62
CA LEU A 209 -12.37 -15.55 -5.25
C LEU A 209 -12.52 -16.54 -6.42
N GLN A 210 -13.26 -17.62 -6.21
CA GLN A 210 -13.43 -18.70 -7.20
C GLN A 210 -14.27 -18.31 -8.40
N ILE A 211 -15.13 -17.30 -8.29
CA ILE A 211 -15.97 -16.83 -9.40
C ILE A 211 -15.15 -16.33 -10.60
N LYS A 212 -13.87 -16.03 -10.40
CA LYS A 212 -12.89 -15.65 -11.44
C LYS A 212 -11.95 -16.78 -11.83
N SER A 213 -12.20 -17.99 -11.37
CA SER A 213 -11.37 -19.16 -11.68
C SER A 213 -11.43 -19.50 -13.18
N ALA A 214 -10.30 -19.94 -13.72
CA ALA A 214 -10.28 -20.52 -15.06
C ALA A 214 -10.95 -21.91 -15.14
N GLU A 215 -11.17 -22.57 -13.97
CA GLU A 215 -11.86 -23.85 -13.87
C GLU A 215 -13.36 -23.62 -13.80
N GLU A 216 -14.08 -23.94 -14.89
CA GLU A 216 -15.52 -23.70 -15.02
C GLU A 216 -16.36 -24.35 -13.89
N GLU A 217 -15.97 -25.53 -13.42
CA GLU A 217 -16.67 -26.22 -12.32
C GLU A 217 -16.62 -25.40 -11.02
N LYS A 218 -15.45 -24.88 -10.65
CA LYS A 218 -15.27 -24.02 -9.47
C LYS A 218 -16.02 -22.72 -9.59
N ASN A 219 -16.02 -22.15 -10.79
CA ASN A 219 -16.72 -20.93 -11.11
C ASN A 219 -18.25 -21.09 -10.95
N GLU A 220 -18.83 -22.20 -11.46
CA GLU A 220 -20.25 -22.49 -11.32
C GLU A 220 -20.67 -22.78 -9.88
N GLN A 221 -19.84 -23.50 -9.12
CA GLN A 221 -20.06 -23.70 -7.69
C GLN A 221 -20.05 -22.37 -6.92
N ALA A 222 -19.13 -21.45 -7.30
CA ALA A 222 -19.06 -20.13 -6.72
C ALA A 222 -20.32 -19.30 -7.03
N ARG A 223 -20.80 -19.31 -8.28
CA ARG A 223 -22.07 -18.64 -8.67
C ARG A 223 -23.24 -19.17 -7.84
N THR A 224 -23.39 -20.49 -7.74
CA THR A 224 -24.45 -21.12 -6.95
C THR A 224 -24.38 -20.71 -5.47
N THR A 225 -23.18 -20.67 -4.90
CA THR A 225 -22.95 -20.24 -3.52
C THR A 225 -23.35 -18.77 -3.34
N LEU A 226 -22.90 -17.88 -4.22
CA LEU A 226 -23.22 -16.46 -4.17
C LEU A 226 -24.73 -16.23 -4.38
N GLN A 227 -25.38 -16.94 -5.32
CA GLN A 227 -26.83 -16.88 -5.51
C GLN A 227 -27.60 -17.27 -4.24
N ARG A 228 -27.15 -18.30 -3.53
CA ARG A 228 -27.71 -18.65 -2.23
C ARG A 228 -27.52 -17.52 -1.21
N LEU A 229 -26.34 -16.91 -1.19
CA LEU A 229 -25.99 -15.84 -0.25
C LEU A 229 -26.71 -14.52 -0.52
N THR A 230 -27.28 -14.30 -1.72
CA THR A 230 -28.17 -13.13 -1.96
C THR A 230 -29.43 -13.16 -1.09
N LYS A 231 -29.79 -14.34 -0.56
CA LYS A 231 -30.93 -14.51 0.34
C LYS A 231 -30.62 -14.28 1.81
N VAL A 232 -29.31 -14.16 2.15
CA VAL A 232 -28.83 -13.90 3.51
C VAL A 232 -28.58 -12.39 3.65
N PRO A 233 -29.31 -11.68 4.53
CA PRO A 233 -29.26 -10.21 4.59
C PRO A 233 -27.84 -9.63 4.66
N GLU A 234 -26.97 -10.17 5.53
CA GLU A 234 -25.63 -9.65 5.74
C GLU A 234 -24.72 -9.77 4.50
N PHE A 235 -24.96 -10.76 3.64
CA PHE A 235 -24.14 -11.04 2.46
C PHE A 235 -24.78 -10.60 1.14
N ARG A 236 -26.07 -10.19 1.17
CA ARG A 236 -26.86 -9.91 -0.03
C ARG A 236 -26.17 -8.93 -0.98
N ALA A 237 -25.83 -7.74 -0.50
CA ALA A 237 -25.24 -6.72 -1.35
C ALA A 237 -23.86 -7.16 -1.89
N GLY A 238 -23.03 -7.81 -1.06
CA GLY A 238 -21.73 -8.34 -1.47
C GLY A 238 -21.85 -9.44 -2.54
N ALA A 239 -22.80 -10.36 -2.37
CA ALA A 239 -23.06 -11.44 -3.31
C ALA A 239 -23.59 -10.91 -4.66
N LEU A 240 -24.55 -9.97 -4.63
CA LEU A 240 -25.06 -9.31 -5.83
C LEU A 240 -23.95 -8.57 -6.59
N ARG A 241 -23.05 -7.87 -5.86
CA ARG A 241 -21.90 -7.18 -6.45
C ARG A 241 -20.94 -8.15 -7.16
N ALA A 242 -20.62 -9.27 -6.52
CA ALA A 242 -19.75 -10.29 -7.11
C ALA A 242 -20.38 -10.93 -8.36
N LEU A 243 -21.66 -11.29 -8.30
CA LEU A 243 -22.41 -11.83 -9.42
C LEU A 243 -22.59 -10.84 -10.56
N LEU A 244 -22.79 -9.55 -10.27
CA LEU A 244 -22.88 -8.49 -11.29
C LEU A 244 -21.57 -8.35 -12.04
N ASN A 245 -20.44 -8.33 -11.34
CA ASN A 245 -19.13 -8.27 -11.99
C ASN A 245 -18.87 -9.50 -12.88
N ASP A 246 -19.19 -10.70 -12.42
CA ASP A 246 -19.07 -11.93 -13.20
C ASP A 246 -19.97 -11.90 -14.46
N ALA A 247 -21.21 -11.49 -14.31
CA ALA A 247 -22.13 -11.39 -15.45
C ALA A 247 -21.63 -10.37 -16.50
N VAL A 248 -21.06 -9.24 -16.06
CA VAL A 248 -20.45 -8.25 -16.95
C VAL A 248 -19.21 -8.82 -17.65
N GLU A 249 -18.34 -9.52 -16.93
CA GLU A 249 -17.14 -10.15 -17.49
C GLU A 249 -17.50 -11.23 -18.54
N ARG A 250 -18.57 -11.99 -18.30
CA ARG A 250 -19.10 -13.00 -19.25
C ARG A 250 -19.93 -12.39 -20.39
N ASN A 251 -20.13 -11.07 -20.41
CA ASN A 251 -21.02 -10.39 -21.35
C ASN A 251 -22.48 -10.87 -21.31
N ASP A 252 -22.92 -11.39 -20.13
CA ASP A 252 -24.33 -11.75 -19.89
C ASP A 252 -25.10 -10.50 -19.44
N LEU A 253 -25.46 -9.69 -20.40
CA LEU A 253 -26.05 -8.37 -20.16
C LEU A 253 -27.44 -8.44 -19.54
N ALA A 254 -28.20 -9.51 -19.79
CA ALA A 254 -29.53 -9.68 -19.22
C ALA A 254 -29.47 -9.98 -17.71
N SER A 255 -28.63 -10.92 -17.31
CA SER A 255 -28.38 -11.22 -15.89
C SER A 255 -27.76 -10.02 -15.17
N ALA A 256 -26.79 -9.33 -15.80
CA ALA A 256 -26.16 -8.14 -15.22
C ALA A 256 -27.18 -7.01 -14.97
N ASP A 257 -28.11 -6.78 -15.88
CA ASP A 257 -29.17 -5.77 -15.68
C ASP A 257 -30.08 -6.13 -14.51
N ALA A 258 -30.53 -7.39 -14.41
CA ALA A 258 -31.35 -7.85 -13.30
C ALA A 258 -30.63 -7.72 -11.94
N LEU A 259 -29.35 -8.13 -11.88
CA LEU A 259 -28.51 -8.02 -10.69
C LEU A 259 -28.24 -6.56 -10.29
N ALA A 260 -28.01 -5.68 -11.27
CA ALA A 260 -27.82 -4.25 -11.01
C ALA A 260 -29.08 -3.60 -10.43
N GLN A 261 -30.28 -3.98 -10.93
CA GLN A 261 -31.54 -3.50 -10.37
C GLN A 261 -31.78 -4.03 -8.96
N GLU A 262 -31.51 -5.32 -8.71
CA GLU A 262 -31.66 -5.92 -7.39
C GLU A 262 -30.68 -5.31 -6.38
N LEU A 263 -29.42 -5.04 -6.78
CA LEU A 263 -28.41 -4.39 -5.95
C LEU A 263 -28.85 -2.98 -5.53
N GLN A 264 -29.39 -2.18 -6.46
CA GLN A 264 -29.93 -0.85 -6.15
C GLN A 264 -31.11 -0.85 -5.17
N MET A 265 -31.85 -1.96 -5.08
CA MET A 265 -32.98 -2.14 -4.15
C MET A 265 -32.59 -2.78 -2.83
N SER A 266 -31.32 -3.22 -2.69
CA SER A 266 -30.85 -3.84 -1.45
C SER A 266 -30.85 -2.84 -0.29
N PRO A 267 -31.34 -3.20 0.91
CA PRO A 267 -31.27 -2.35 2.09
C PRO A 267 -29.84 -1.95 2.50
N GLN A 268 -28.86 -2.75 2.10
CA GLN A 268 -27.45 -2.54 2.42
C GLN A 268 -26.65 -2.00 1.22
N VAL A 269 -27.35 -1.40 0.24
CA VAL A 269 -26.69 -0.74 -0.89
C VAL A 269 -25.79 0.37 -0.38
N THR A 270 -24.52 0.31 -0.76
CA THR A 270 -23.54 1.35 -0.49
C THR A 270 -23.51 2.36 -1.64
N PHE A 271 -22.92 3.53 -1.39
CA PHE A 271 -22.77 4.50 -2.47
C PHE A 271 -21.87 3.97 -3.60
N GLY A 272 -20.85 3.16 -3.26
CA GLY A 272 -20.01 2.45 -4.23
C GLY A 272 -20.79 1.52 -5.17
N ASP A 273 -21.87 0.91 -4.69
CA ASP A 273 -22.72 0.06 -5.54
C ASP A 273 -23.48 0.85 -6.60
N TYR A 274 -23.91 2.08 -6.29
CA TYR A 274 -24.47 2.96 -7.31
C TYR A 274 -23.44 3.33 -8.38
N LEU A 275 -22.16 3.59 -7.98
CA LEU A 275 -21.08 3.86 -8.93
C LEU A 275 -20.79 2.63 -9.81
N LEU A 276 -20.83 1.42 -9.24
CA LEU A 276 -20.69 0.18 -10.01
C LEU A 276 -21.82 0.04 -11.05
N CYS A 277 -23.06 0.26 -10.66
CA CYS A 277 -24.20 0.23 -11.58
C CYS A 277 -24.09 1.33 -12.67
N LEU A 278 -23.62 2.53 -12.31
CA LEU A 278 -23.35 3.59 -13.29
C LEU A 278 -22.28 3.20 -14.29
N ASN A 279 -21.18 2.57 -13.84
CA ASN A 279 -20.14 2.04 -14.74
C ASN A 279 -20.68 1.00 -15.72
N PHE A 280 -21.56 0.12 -15.25
CA PHE A 280 -22.21 -0.88 -16.07
C PHE A 280 -23.13 -0.25 -17.11
N TYR A 281 -24.11 0.58 -16.70
CA TYR A 281 -25.06 1.19 -17.62
C TYR A 281 -24.43 2.16 -18.61
N ARG A 282 -23.37 2.87 -18.23
CA ARG A 282 -22.67 3.77 -19.13
C ARG A 282 -22.13 3.09 -20.40
N LYS A 283 -21.72 1.81 -20.27
CA LYS A 283 -21.22 1.03 -21.40
C LYS A 283 -22.34 0.39 -22.22
N LEU A 284 -23.51 0.20 -21.63
CA LEU A 284 -24.55 -0.64 -22.20
C LEU A 284 -25.80 0.12 -22.64
N ASP A 285 -26.31 1.06 -21.84
CA ASP A 285 -27.60 1.70 -22.03
C ASP A 285 -27.58 3.15 -21.54
N GLU A 286 -27.45 4.08 -22.47
CA GLU A 286 -27.39 5.51 -22.17
C GLU A 286 -28.63 6.03 -21.46
N LYS A 287 -29.83 5.47 -21.73
CA LYS A 287 -31.07 5.90 -21.07
C LYS A 287 -31.11 5.46 -19.63
N LYS A 288 -30.74 4.20 -19.34
CA LYS A 288 -30.66 3.69 -17.97
C LYS A 288 -29.56 4.38 -17.19
N PHE A 289 -28.43 4.65 -17.84
CA PHE A 289 -27.35 5.44 -17.27
C PHE A 289 -27.82 6.83 -16.85
N ALA A 290 -28.44 7.59 -17.75
CA ALA A 290 -28.93 8.94 -17.45
C ALA A 290 -29.98 8.92 -16.34
N ALA A 291 -30.92 7.98 -16.38
CA ALA A 291 -31.95 7.83 -15.35
C ALA A 291 -31.34 7.50 -13.96
N LEU A 292 -30.36 6.59 -13.92
CA LEU A 292 -29.70 6.25 -12.67
C LEU A 292 -28.87 7.42 -12.13
N LEU A 293 -28.13 8.12 -12.98
CA LEU A 293 -27.35 9.29 -12.58
C LEU A 293 -28.23 10.38 -11.94
N GLU A 294 -29.37 10.69 -12.58
CA GLU A 294 -30.30 11.66 -12.00
C GLU A 294 -30.94 11.20 -10.68
N LYS A 295 -31.13 9.87 -10.50
CA LYS A 295 -31.59 9.27 -9.24
C LYS A 295 -30.51 9.35 -8.14
N VAL A 296 -29.24 9.19 -8.48
CA VAL A 296 -28.11 9.11 -7.53
C VAL A 296 -27.65 10.50 -7.10
N LYS A 297 -27.73 11.53 -7.96
CA LYS A 297 -27.36 12.91 -7.62
C LYS A 297 -27.97 13.44 -6.31
N PRO A 298 -29.30 13.35 -6.08
CA PRO A 298 -29.89 13.77 -4.81
C PRO A 298 -29.50 12.88 -3.61
N VAL A 299 -29.15 11.63 -3.83
CA VAL A 299 -28.61 10.73 -2.78
C VAL A 299 -27.22 11.20 -2.38
N ALA A 300 -26.33 11.46 -3.35
CA ALA A 300 -25.00 11.98 -3.13
C ALA A 300 -25.01 13.34 -2.40
N ALA A 301 -25.95 14.22 -2.75
CA ALA A 301 -26.06 15.54 -2.13
C ALA A 301 -26.49 15.53 -0.64
N ARG A 302 -26.74 14.36 -0.04
CA ARG A 302 -27.08 14.25 1.38
C ARG A 302 -25.87 14.36 2.31
N ASN A 303 -24.69 14.01 1.83
CA ASN A 303 -23.45 14.15 2.59
C ASN A 303 -22.26 14.48 1.67
N VAL A 304 -21.26 15.13 2.26
CA VAL A 304 -20.09 15.61 1.52
C VAL A 304 -19.23 14.49 0.94
N SER A 305 -19.20 13.34 1.61
CA SER A 305 -18.38 12.19 1.19
C SER A 305 -18.93 11.58 -0.10
N ASP A 306 -20.22 11.22 -0.12
CA ASP A 306 -20.86 10.65 -1.31
C ASP A 306 -20.91 11.65 -2.47
N LEU A 307 -21.10 12.95 -2.14
CA LEU A 307 -21.05 14.01 -3.14
C LEU A 307 -19.68 14.06 -3.81
N GLY A 308 -18.61 14.05 -3.00
CA GLY A 308 -17.25 14.03 -3.51
C GLY A 308 -16.95 12.81 -4.36
N LEU A 309 -17.39 11.61 -3.91
CA LEU A 309 -17.22 10.36 -4.66
C LEU A 309 -17.92 10.40 -6.02
N LEU A 310 -19.16 10.90 -6.08
CA LEU A 310 -19.87 11.01 -7.36
C LEU A 310 -19.22 12.02 -8.30
N MET A 311 -18.83 13.18 -7.78
CA MET A 311 -18.17 14.22 -8.58
C MET A 311 -16.81 13.72 -9.11
N ASP A 312 -16.02 13.06 -8.28
CA ASP A 312 -14.74 12.46 -8.71
C ASP A 312 -14.98 11.39 -9.77
N TRP A 313 -15.95 10.50 -9.55
CA TRP A 313 -16.35 9.51 -10.55
C TRP A 313 -16.76 10.18 -11.88
N MET A 314 -17.56 11.24 -11.85
CA MET A 314 -17.97 11.99 -13.03
C MET A 314 -16.76 12.62 -13.75
N ASN A 315 -15.83 13.22 -13.02
CA ASN A 315 -14.59 13.78 -13.58
C ASN A 315 -13.76 12.70 -14.30
N ASN A 316 -13.52 11.57 -13.63
CA ASN A 316 -12.77 10.44 -14.20
C ASN A 316 -13.46 9.82 -15.43
N ASN A 317 -14.73 10.12 -15.61
CA ASN A 317 -15.54 9.68 -16.76
C ASN A 317 -15.78 10.78 -17.81
N GLY A 318 -15.03 11.90 -17.76
CA GLY A 318 -15.10 12.96 -18.77
C GLY A 318 -16.30 13.90 -18.66
N MET A 319 -16.97 13.90 -17.49
CA MET A 319 -18.17 14.69 -17.23
C MET A 319 -17.89 15.94 -16.37
N ALA A 320 -16.66 16.44 -16.39
CA ALA A 320 -16.25 17.59 -15.56
C ALA A 320 -17.11 18.84 -15.80
N ALA A 321 -17.53 19.11 -17.04
CA ALA A 321 -18.43 20.23 -17.34
C ALA A 321 -19.80 20.07 -16.66
N GLU A 322 -20.31 18.85 -16.53
CA GLU A 322 -21.58 18.55 -15.86
C GLU A 322 -21.44 18.68 -14.33
N VAL A 323 -20.29 18.27 -13.77
CA VAL A 323 -19.96 18.50 -12.37
C VAL A 323 -20.06 19.98 -12.05
N LEU A 324 -19.46 20.86 -12.86
CA LEU A 324 -19.50 22.30 -12.65
C LEU A 324 -20.92 22.88 -12.74
N LYS A 325 -21.73 22.45 -13.73
CA LYS A 325 -23.13 22.86 -13.83
C LYS A 325 -23.97 22.39 -12.65
N TRP A 326 -23.69 21.18 -12.15
CA TRP A 326 -24.39 20.65 -10.99
C TRP A 326 -23.99 21.39 -9.71
N THR A 327 -22.70 21.69 -9.53
CA THR A 327 -22.18 22.45 -8.38
C THR A 327 -22.89 23.81 -8.23
N GLU A 328 -23.25 24.49 -9.31
CA GLU A 328 -23.97 25.77 -9.28
C GLU A 328 -25.39 25.67 -8.65
N LYS A 329 -25.95 24.45 -8.58
CA LYS A 329 -27.29 24.18 -8.02
C LYS A 329 -27.27 23.62 -6.60
N LEU A 330 -26.07 23.31 -6.07
CA LEU A 330 -25.87 22.71 -4.76
C LEU A 330 -25.63 23.77 -3.68
N ASP A 331 -25.86 23.35 -2.44
CA ASP A 331 -25.51 24.17 -1.27
C ASP A 331 -23.99 24.41 -1.23
N GLY A 332 -23.60 25.67 -1.10
CA GLY A 332 -22.20 26.09 -0.98
C GLY A 332 -21.48 25.45 0.21
N ASP A 333 -22.17 25.19 1.29
CA ASP A 333 -21.61 24.52 2.47
C ASP A 333 -21.17 23.08 2.20
N LEU A 334 -21.87 22.36 1.33
CA LEU A 334 -21.50 20.99 0.94
C LEU A 334 -20.33 20.99 -0.04
N THR A 335 -20.38 21.88 -1.04
CA THR A 335 -19.38 21.91 -2.12
C THR A 335 -18.06 22.53 -1.69
N SER A 336 -18.04 23.37 -0.63
CA SER A 336 -16.82 23.99 -0.11
C SER A 336 -15.97 23.08 0.78
N LYS A 337 -16.49 21.95 1.21
CA LYS A 337 -15.80 21.01 2.11
C LYS A 337 -15.20 19.82 1.33
N PRO A 338 -13.99 19.34 1.69
CA PRO A 338 -13.46 18.10 1.14
C PRO A 338 -14.31 16.88 1.54
N PRO A 339 -14.45 15.88 0.67
CA PRO A 339 -13.82 15.72 -0.65
C PRO A 339 -14.51 16.45 -1.81
N ALA A 340 -15.72 16.96 -1.66
CA ALA A 340 -16.47 17.59 -2.75
C ALA A 340 -15.72 18.82 -3.33
N SER A 341 -15.14 19.68 -2.47
CA SER A 341 -14.38 20.85 -2.92
C SER A 341 -13.16 20.48 -3.78
N ILE A 342 -12.53 19.34 -3.50
CA ILE A 342 -11.41 18.79 -4.28
C ILE A 342 -11.91 18.35 -5.65
N ALA A 343 -13.04 17.64 -5.70
CA ALA A 343 -13.62 17.18 -6.96
C ALA A 343 -14.07 18.35 -7.86
N VAL A 344 -14.57 19.44 -7.28
CA VAL A 344 -14.86 20.68 -8.03
C VAL A 344 -13.58 21.33 -8.57
N ALA A 345 -12.50 21.38 -7.78
CA ALA A 345 -11.21 21.89 -8.26
C ALA A 345 -10.64 21.03 -9.39
N GLU A 346 -10.79 19.72 -9.31
CA GLU A 346 -10.43 18.80 -10.37
C GLU A 346 -11.26 19.06 -11.63
N ALA A 347 -12.57 19.26 -11.51
CA ALA A 347 -13.42 19.58 -12.64
C ALA A 347 -12.98 20.87 -13.36
N PHE A 348 -12.62 21.93 -12.61
CA PHE A 348 -12.03 23.15 -13.21
C PHE A 348 -10.70 22.87 -13.91
N THR A 349 -9.90 21.94 -13.38
CA THR A 349 -8.62 21.53 -13.96
C THR A 349 -8.83 20.79 -15.29
N GLU A 350 -9.76 19.84 -15.34
CA GLU A 350 -10.10 19.06 -16.55
C GLU A 350 -10.64 19.95 -17.68
N VAL A 351 -11.50 20.92 -17.34
CA VAL A 351 -11.99 21.90 -18.34
C VAL A 351 -11.00 23.05 -18.60
N LYS A 352 -9.81 23.03 -17.98
CA LYS A 352 -8.74 24.03 -18.11
C LYS A 352 -9.19 25.46 -17.79
N ASN A 353 -10.15 25.62 -16.86
CA ASN A 353 -10.64 26.92 -16.43
C ASN A 353 -9.83 27.47 -15.25
N TRP A 354 -8.60 27.89 -15.54
CA TRP A 354 -7.61 28.32 -14.54
C TRP A 354 -8.06 29.52 -13.71
N SER A 355 -8.79 30.45 -14.33
CA SER A 355 -9.30 31.65 -13.62
C SER A 355 -10.35 31.30 -12.57
N ARG A 356 -11.27 30.36 -12.88
CA ARG A 356 -12.27 29.88 -11.91
C ARG A 356 -11.61 28.99 -10.85
N LEU A 357 -10.67 28.12 -11.23
CA LEU A 357 -9.91 27.32 -10.29
C LEU A 357 -9.16 28.20 -9.27
N LYS A 358 -8.45 29.23 -9.75
CA LYS A 358 -7.73 30.17 -8.88
C LYS A 358 -8.69 30.90 -7.91
N ARG A 359 -9.89 31.27 -8.39
CA ARG A 359 -10.93 31.89 -7.53
C ARG A 359 -11.48 30.89 -6.52
N TRP A 360 -11.77 29.67 -6.92
CA TRP A 360 -12.30 28.61 -6.08
C TRP A 360 -11.36 28.27 -4.92
N THR A 361 -10.07 28.19 -5.19
CA THR A 361 -9.05 27.83 -4.21
C THR A 361 -8.51 29.00 -3.38
N ARG A 362 -8.84 30.26 -3.73
CA ARG A 362 -8.37 31.47 -3.00
C ARG A 362 -9.04 31.61 -1.66
N SER A 363 -10.34 31.34 -1.57
CA SER A 363 -11.17 31.55 -0.38
C SER A 363 -11.51 30.27 0.32
N GLY A 364 -11.68 30.33 1.63
CA GLY A 364 -12.03 29.17 2.46
C GLY A 364 -10.82 28.38 2.98
N SER A 365 -11.09 27.53 3.95
CA SER A 365 -10.16 26.54 4.48
C SER A 365 -10.71 25.14 4.19
N TRP A 366 -9.85 24.26 3.69
CA TRP A 366 -10.19 22.84 3.52
C TRP A 366 -9.69 22.02 4.71
N SER A 367 -9.51 22.64 5.87
CA SER A 367 -9.07 21.99 7.11
C SER A 367 -7.82 21.12 6.87
N ASN A 368 -7.90 19.84 7.18
CA ASN A 368 -6.79 18.89 6.97
C ASN A 368 -6.35 18.72 5.50
N SER A 369 -7.13 19.22 4.54
CA SER A 369 -6.83 19.17 3.10
C SER A 369 -6.35 20.50 2.51
N ASP A 370 -6.00 21.48 3.35
CA ASP A 370 -5.51 22.77 2.88
C ASP A 370 -4.25 22.68 2.01
N TYR A 371 -3.41 21.69 2.24
CA TYR A 371 -2.26 21.40 1.38
C TYR A 371 -2.68 21.08 -0.06
N ILE A 372 -3.81 20.39 -0.27
CA ILE A 372 -4.37 20.10 -1.60
C ILE A 372 -4.93 21.39 -2.22
N ARG A 373 -5.65 22.20 -1.47
CA ARG A 373 -6.18 23.49 -1.92
C ARG A 373 -5.07 24.41 -2.45
N LEU A 374 -3.98 24.53 -1.66
CA LEU A 374 -2.81 25.32 -2.04
C LEU A 374 -2.10 24.75 -3.27
N ALA A 375 -2.03 23.42 -3.41
CA ALA A 375 -1.46 22.78 -4.60
C ALA A 375 -2.28 23.11 -5.86
N TYR A 376 -3.63 23.02 -5.82
CA TYR A 376 -4.48 23.43 -6.93
C TYR A 376 -4.33 24.92 -7.25
N GLN A 377 -4.20 25.76 -6.23
CA GLN A 377 -3.98 27.21 -6.43
C GLN A 377 -2.63 27.48 -7.10
N ALA A 378 -1.57 26.79 -6.68
CA ALA A 378 -0.26 26.85 -7.30
C ALA A 378 -0.34 26.43 -8.77
N PHE A 379 -0.96 25.27 -9.03
CA PHE A 379 -1.10 24.77 -10.39
C PHE A 379 -1.88 25.73 -11.30
N ALA A 380 -2.98 26.33 -10.81
CA ALA A 380 -3.73 27.34 -11.54
C ALA A 380 -2.89 28.58 -11.87
N ALA A 381 -2.03 29.02 -10.94
CA ALA A 381 -1.12 30.15 -11.16
C ALA A 381 -0.14 29.84 -12.29
N ARG A 382 0.52 28.68 -12.27
CA ARG A 382 1.47 28.24 -13.32
C ARG A 382 0.81 28.14 -14.69
N GLN A 383 -0.42 27.61 -14.75
CA GLN A 383 -1.15 27.45 -16.01
C GLN A 383 -1.69 28.77 -16.58
N SER A 384 -1.80 29.82 -15.76
CA SER A 384 -2.32 31.14 -16.19
C SER A 384 -1.37 31.86 -17.18
N ARG A 385 -0.11 31.46 -17.26
CA ARG A 385 0.95 32.03 -18.13
C ARG A 385 1.10 33.56 -18.01
N GLN A 386 0.70 34.14 -16.87
CA GLN A 386 0.85 35.56 -16.60
C GLN A 386 2.28 35.89 -16.17
N SER A 387 2.69 37.13 -16.29
CA SER A 387 3.97 37.61 -15.75
C SER A 387 4.04 37.31 -14.24
N GLY A 388 5.11 36.66 -13.79
CA GLY A 388 5.26 36.23 -12.39
C GLY A 388 4.58 34.92 -12.01
N ALA A 389 3.97 34.19 -12.94
CA ALA A 389 3.28 32.91 -12.68
C ALA A 389 4.17 31.87 -11.98
N ASP A 390 5.43 31.75 -12.38
CA ASP A 390 6.36 30.79 -11.77
C ASP A 390 6.74 31.18 -10.34
N ALA A 391 6.89 32.47 -10.04
CA ALA A 391 7.16 32.95 -8.68
C ALA A 391 5.95 32.71 -7.77
N GLU A 392 4.74 32.98 -8.26
CA GLU A 392 3.49 32.68 -7.55
C GLU A 392 3.32 31.16 -7.33
N PHE A 393 3.57 30.35 -8.36
CA PHE A 393 3.57 28.90 -8.24
C PHE A 393 4.53 28.44 -7.15
N ASN A 394 5.79 28.84 -7.20
CA ASN A 394 6.81 28.42 -6.25
C ASN A 394 6.46 28.80 -4.80
N SER A 395 5.87 29.98 -4.60
CA SER A 395 5.43 30.44 -3.27
C SER A 395 4.26 29.59 -2.74
N LEU A 396 3.25 29.36 -3.57
CA LEU A 396 2.07 28.57 -3.19
C LEU A 396 2.39 27.10 -3.03
N TRP A 397 3.27 26.54 -3.88
CA TRP A 397 3.69 25.14 -3.78
C TRP A 397 4.46 24.87 -2.48
N ARG A 398 5.41 25.75 -2.11
CA ARG A 398 6.08 25.66 -0.81
C ARG A 398 5.10 25.77 0.36
N SER A 399 4.05 26.59 0.21
CA SER A 399 3.00 26.68 1.22
C SER A 399 2.19 25.39 1.31
N ALA A 400 1.93 24.71 0.19
CA ALA A 400 1.29 23.40 0.16
C ALA A 400 2.15 22.33 0.84
N GLU A 401 3.45 22.28 0.53
CA GLU A 401 4.40 21.38 1.19
C GLU A 401 4.47 21.62 2.70
N LYS A 402 4.55 22.89 3.12
CA LYS A 402 4.52 23.25 4.54
C LYS A 402 3.22 22.85 5.23
N ALA A 403 2.08 22.98 4.55
CA ALA A 403 0.79 22.56 5.08
C ALA A 403 0.62 21.04 5.14
N ALA A 404 1.38 20.28 4.34
CA ALA A 404 1.49 18.83 4.47
C ALA A 404 2.22 18.42 5.76
N ASN A 405 3.08 19.31 6.31
CA ASN A 405 3.66 19.24 7.65
C ASN A 405 4.36 17.91 7.96
N ASP A 406 5.17 17.44 7.01
CA ASP A 406 5.94 16.19 7.10
C ASP A 406 5.07 14.95 7.45
N GLU A 407 3.75 15.04 7.24
CA GLU A 407 2.85 13.90 7.34
C GLU A 407 2.98 13.01 6.09
N PRO A 408 3.48 11.77 6.21
CA PRO A 408 3.81 10.94 5.05
C PRO A 408 2.65 10.74 4.07
N GLN A 409 1.42 10.59 4.59
CA GLN A 409 0.24 10.43 3.74
C GLN A 409 -0.09 11.70 2.95
N ARG A 410 0.11 12.88 3.52
CA ARG A 410 -0.11 14.15 2.82
C ARG A 410 0.97 14.41 1.78
N GLU A 411 2.22 14.10 2.09
CA GLU A 411 3.32 14.16 1.12
C GLU A 411 3.09 13.20 -0.06
N LEU A 412 2.61 11.98 0.22
CA LEU A 412 2.22 11.00 -0.80
C LEU A 412 1.14 11.56 -1.73
N ASN A 413 0.11 12.19 -1.18
CA ASN A 413 -0.97 12.79 -1.97
C ASN A 413 -0.45 13.95 -2.84
N LEU A 414 0.43 14.82 -2.32
CA LEU A 414 1.07 15.86 -3.12
C LEU A 414 1.95 15.28 -4.23
N ALA A 415 2.71 14.22 -3.94
CA ALA A 415 3.54 13.55 -4.92
C ALA A 415 2.71 12.96 -6.08
N ARG A 416 1.57 12.35 -5.75
CA ARG A 416 0.62 11.85 -6.74
C ARG A 416 0.04 12.98 -7.61
N LEU A 417 -0.33 14.12 -7.00
CA LEU A 417 -0.82 15.30 -7.73
C LEU A 417 0.28 15.89 -8.62
N ALA A 418 1.48 16.07 -8.11
CA ALA A 418 2.62 16.57 -8.89
C ALA A 418 2.87 15.69 -10.12
N ARG A 419 2.85 14.37 -9.95
CA ARG A 419 2.97 13.42 -11.06
C ARG A 419 1.80 13.56 -12.05
N LYS A 420 0.56 13.63 -11.57
CA LYS A 420 -0.64 13.79 -12.41
C LYS A 420 -0.54 15.05 -13.29
N TRP A 421 -0.01 16.12 -12.75
CA TRP A 421 0.15 17.39 -13.43
C TRP A 421 1.48 17.56 -14.18
N ASN A 422 2.27 16.49 -14.28
CA ASN A 422 3.59 16.48 -14.95
C ASN A 422 4.58 17.49 -14.36
N LEU A 423 4.49 17.76 -13.07
CA LEU A 423 5.42 18.59 -12.30
C LEU A 423 6.60 17.73 -11.85
N MET A 424 7.50 17.39 -12.78
CA MET A 424 8.49 16.33 -12.56
C MET A 424 9.49 16.65 -11.44
N ILE A 425 9.94 17.91 -11.33
CA ILE A 425 10.90 18.35 -10.29
C ILE A 425 10.27 18.23 -8.90
N GLU A 426 9.06 18.77 -8.75
CA GLU A 426 8.29 18.74 -7.51
C GLU A 426 7.91 17.30 -7.12
N ALA A 427 7.53 16.49 -8.11
CA ALA A 427 7.21 15.09 -7.92
C ALA A 427 8.42 14.30 -7.41
N GLU A 428 9.58 14.44 -8.03
CA GLU A 428 10.81 13.77 -7.62
C GLU A 428 11.17 14.09 -6.16
N GLN A 429 11.18 15.38 -5.78
CA GLN A 429 11.49 15.82 -4.43
C GLN A 429 10.55 15.21 -3.38
N LEU A 430 9.25 15.19 -3.68
CA LEU A 430 8.24 14.60 -2.81
C LEU A 430 8.42 13.08 -2.70
N TRP A 431 8.62 12.37 -3.82
CA TRP A 431 8.82 10.93 -3.81
C TRP A 431 10.09 10.52 -3.05
N LEU A 432 11.16 11.31 -3.12
CA LEU A 432 12.37 11.09 -2.32
C LEU A 432 12.11 11.22 -0.81
N ARG A 433 11.21 12.11 -0.39
CA ARG A 433 10.79 12.20 1.03
C ARG A 433 9.90 11.02 1.42
N VAL A 434 8.88 10.72 0.63
CA VAL A 434 7.96 9.59 0.86
C VAL A 434 8.71 8.25 0.93
N ALA A 435 9.77 8.06 0.12
CA ALA A 435 10.58 6.85 0.14
C ALA A 435 11.31 6.57 1.47
N LYS A 436 11.40 7.56 2.37
CA LYS A 436 11.95 7.37 3.72
C LYS A 436 10.96 6.64 4.64
N ASN A 437 9.66 6.71 4.34
CA ASN A 437 8.60 6.06 5.11
C ASN A 437 8.41 4.62 4.65
N THR A 438 8.56 3.65 5.55
CA THR A 438 8.57 2.22 5.21
C THR A 438 7.29 1.74 4.53
N PRO A 439 6.07 2.04 5.01
CA PRO A 439 4.84 1.57 4.37
C PRO A 439 4.63 2.10 2.94
N MET A 440 5.18 3.28 2.62
CA MET A 440 4.97 3.94 1.33
C MET A 440 6.18 3.84 0.40
N ARG A 441 7.28 3.28 0.91
CA ARG A 441 8.58 3.21 0.22
C ARG A 441 8.46 2.55 -1.15
N ARG A 442 7.72 1.45 -1.24
CA ARG A 442 7.54 0.71 -2.48
C ARG A 442 6.95 1.60 -3.59
N GLU A 443 5.81 2.24 -3.31
CA GLU A 443 5.17 3.12 -4.29
C GLU A 443 6.07 4.28 -4.70
N ALA A 444 6.79 4.85 -3.74
CA ALA A 444 7.72 5.95 -4.00
C ALA A 444 8.89 5.53 -4.89
N LEU A 445 9.51 4.37 -4.62
CA LEU A 445 10.61 3.84 -5.45
C LEU A 445 10.13 3.47 -6.85
N ASP A 446 8.94 2.90 -7.00
CA ASP A 446 8.32 2.63 -8.31
C ASP A 446 8.06 3.92 -9.10
N ALA A 447 7.61 4.98 -8.42
CA ALA A 447 7.40 6.29 -9.05
C ALA A 447 8.72 6.95 -9.48
N LEU A 448 9.74 6.93 -8.62
CA LEU A 448 11.09 7.44 -8.92
C LEU A 448 11.73 6.66 -10.08
N SER A 449 11.60 5.34 -10.10
CA SER A 449 12.11 4.51 -11.21
C SER A 449 11.52 4.93 -12.56
N ARG A 450 10.23 5.26 -12.59
CA ARG A 450 9.58 5.77 -13.81
C ARG A 450 10.11 7.15 -14.20
N ILE A 451 10.28 8.06 -13.25
CA ILE A 451 10.83 9.41 -13.50
C ILE A 451 12.23 9.30 -14.06
N TYR A 452 13.12 8.55 -13.42
CA TYR A 452 14.52 8.42 -13.85
C TYR A 452 14.66 7.67 -15.17
N ARG A 453 13.80 6.69 -15.43
CA ARG A 453 13.75 6.00 -16.74
C ARG A 453 13.35 6.96 -17.85
N THR A 454 12.30 7.76 -17.65
CA THR A 454 11.84 8.75 -18.63
C THR A 454 12.89 9.82 -18.91
N ASN A 455 13.65 10.23 -17.89
CA ASN A 455 14.70 11.23 -18.01
C ASN A 455 16.06 10.64 -18.46
N SER A 456 16.16 9.31 -18.64
CA SER A 456 17.40 8.59 -18.91
C SER A 456 18.50 8.85 -17.86
N ASP A 457 18.10 9.08 -16.61
CA ASP A 457 19.01 9.28 -15.47
C ASP A 457 19.39 7.92 -14.87
N LEU A 458 20.31 7.22 -15.52
CA LEU A 458 20.71 5.87 -15.12
C LEU A 458 21.38 5.79 -13.74
N PRO A 459 22.19 6.76 -13.29
CA PRO A 459 22.76 6.72 -11.94
C PRO A 459 21.71 6.73 -10.84
N ASN A 460 20.69 7.57 -10.95
CA ASN A 460 19.59 7.61 -9.98
C ASN A 460 18.61 6.44 -10.15
N LEU A 461 18.39 5.98 -11.38
CA LEU A 461 17.62 4.77 -11.65
C LEU A 461 18.26 3.53 -11.00
N TYR A 462 19.59 3.35 -11.16
CA TYR A 462 20.33 2.26 -10.54
C TYR A 462 20.17 2.24 -9.01
N ARG A 463 20.42 3.38 -8.35
CA ARG A 463 20.27 3.49 -6.90
C ARG A 463 18.84 3.21 -6.43
N THR A 464 17.86 3.62 -7.22
CA THR A 464 16.44 3.41 -6.90
C THR A 464 16.05 1.95 -7.03
N LEU A 465 16.51 1.28 -8.11
CA LEU A 465 16.26 -0.15 -8.32
C LEU A 465 17.01 -1.03 -7.31
N GLN A 466 18.22 -0.62 -6.90
CA GLN A 466 18.92 -1.27 -5.80
C GLN A 466 18.09 -1.26 -4.52
N ARG A 467 17.58 -0.08 -4.11
CA ARG A 467 16.73 0.04 -2.91
C ARG A 467 15.42 -0.73 -3.05
N LEU A 468 14.87 -0.79 -4.26
CA LEU A 468 13.67 -1.57 -4.54
C LEU A 468 13.92 -3.06 -4.34
N HIS A 469 15.03 -3.57 -4.87
CA HIS A 469 15.46 -4.96 -4.67
C HIS A 469 15.76 -5.24 -3.19
N GLU A 470 16.48 -4.37 -2.48
CA GLU A 470 16.75 -4.49 -1.03
C GLU A 470 15.47 -4.55 -0.19
N SER A 471 14.44 -3.78 -0.57
CA SER A 471 13.14 -3.77 0.13
C SER A 471 12.23 -4.96 -0.21
N SER A 472 12.45 -5.61 -1.36
CA SER A 472 11.65 -6.73 -1.86
C SER A 472 12.54 -7.78 -2.54
N PRO A 473 13.43 -8.47 -1.78
CA PRO A 473 14.42 -9.37 -2.37
C PRO A 473 13.80 -10.61 -3.05
N ALA A 474 12.59 -10.96 -2.66
CA ALA A 474 11.88 -12.12 -3.22
C ALA A 474 11.23 -11.84 -4.57
N GLU A 475 11.14 -10.57 -5.00
CA GLU A 475 10.46 -10.18 -6.23
C GLU A 475 11.38 -10.30 -7.45
N PRO A 476 11.09 -11.23 -8.41
CA PRO A 476 11.98 -11.49 -9.54
C PRO A 476 12.16 -10.27 -10.45
N ALA A 477 11.08 -9.53 -10.73
CA ALA A 477 11.10 -8.38 -11.62
C ALA A 477 11.98 -7.23 -11.07
N ALA A 478 11.89 -6.94 -9.76
CA ALA A 478 12.73 -5.94 -9.10
C ALA A 478 14.21 -6.36 -9.14
N ALA A 479 14.49 -7.63 -8.85
CA ALA A 479 15.83 -8.21 -8.91
C ALA A 479 16.42 -8.13 -10.33
N ALA A 480 15.66 -8.53 -11.35
CA ALA A 480 16.10 -8.48 -12.75
C ALA A 480 16.39 -7.04 -13.21
N ASN A 481 15.52 -6.07 -12.91
CA ASN A 481 15.74 -4.67 -13.28
C ASN A 481 17.01 -4.10 -12.64
N TYR A 482 17.26 -4.40 -11.36
CA TYR A 482 18.50 -4.01 -10.69
C TYR A 482 19.72 -4.66 -11.32
N ALA A 483 19.70 -5.99 -11.51
CA ALA A 483 20.81 -6.74 -12.06
C ALA A 483 21.17 -6.28 -13.48
N ARG A 484 20.18 -6.01 -14.32
CA ARG A 484 20.39 -5.54 -15.69
C ARG A 484 21.15 -4.21 -15.71
N LEU A 485 20.75 -3.24 -14.88
CA LEU A 485 21.49 -1.97 -14.81
C LEU A 485 22.86 -2.10 -14.15
N ALA A 486 23.01 -2.97 -13.15
CA ALA A 486 24.30 -3.26 -12.55
C ALA A 486 25.30 -3.78 -13.60
N LEU A 487 24.87 -4.67 -14.47
CA LEU A 487 25.66 -5.23 -15.57
C LEU A 487 25.91 -4.20 -16.69
N LEU A 488 24.87 -3.46 -17.10
CA LEU A 488 24.98 -2.45 -18.18
C LEU A 488 25.95 -1.32 -17.80
N LEU A 489 25.93 -0.91 -16.53
CA LEU A 489 26.78 0.18 -16.02
C LEU A 489 28.11 -0.33 -15.43
N GLU A 490 28.37 -1.64 -15.47
CA GLU A 490 29.52 -2.29 -14.85
C GLU A 490 29.68 -1.95 -13.36
N GLN A 491 28.58 -1.64 -12.70
CA GLN A 491 28.53 -1.34 -11.27
C GLN A 491 28.17 -2.59 -10.47
N ASN A 492 29.11 -3.07 -9.64
CA ASN A 492 28.92 -4.29 -8.85
C ASN A 492 28.50 -5.51 -9.72
N ALA A 493 29.23 -5.74 -10.82
CA ALA A 493 28.90 -6.77 -11.82
C ALA A 493 28.77 -8.17 -11.22
N ALA A 494 29.62 -8.53 -10.23
CA ALA A 494 29.54 -9.83 -9.56
C ALA A 494 28.20 -10.05 -8.88
N GLU A 495 27.67 -9.04 -8.20
CA GLU A 495 26.33 -9.07 -7.60
C GLU A 495 25.24 -9.08 -8.69
N GLY A 496 25.44 -8.29 -9.75
CA GLY A 496 24.55 -8.29 -10.92
C GLY A 496 24.38 -9.68 -11.51
N HIS A 497 25.47 -10.42 -11.71
CA HIS A 497 25.41 -11.81 -12.21
C HIS A 497 24.68 -12.75 -11.27
N ARG A 498 24.94 -12.66 -9.96
CA ARG A 498 24.28 -13.50 -8.94
C ARG A 498 22.77 -13.24 -8.91
N VAL A 499 22.37 -11.97 -8.84
CA VAL A 499 20.96 -11.55 -8.76
C VAL A 499 20.22 -11.87 -10.05
N ALA A 500 20.83 -11.70 -11.23
CA ALA A 500 20.23 -12.08 -12.52
C ALA A 500 19.87 -13.56 -12.56
N LYS A 501 20.80 -14.44 -12.09
CA LYS A 501 20.54 -15.88 -12.02
C LYS A 501 19.41 -16.19 -11.04
N GLU A 502 19.43 -15.63 -9.83
CA GLU A 502 18.38 -15.87 -8.84
C GLU A 502 16.99 -15.41 -9.31
N ALA A 503 16.92 -14.28 -10.03
CA ALA A 503 15.67 -13.81 -10.61
C ALA A 503 15.13 -14.79 -11.66
N TYR A 504 16.00 -15.28 -12.55
CA TYR A 504 15.63 -16.28 -13.55
C TYR A 504 15.21 -17.62 -12.93
N ASP A 505 15.94 -18.11 -11.91
CA ASP A 505 15.61 -19.36 -11.23
C ASP A 505 14.22 -19.32 -10.58
N ARG A 506 13.77 -18.13 -10.13
CA ARG A 506 12.43 -17.91 -9.54
C ARG A 506 11.31 -17.72 -10.58
N ALA A 507 11.62 -17.11 -11.71
CA ALA A 507 10.64 -16.79 -12.76
C ALA A 507 11.23 -16.98 -14.17
N PRO A 508 11.47 -18.22 -14.60
CA PRO A 508 12.17 -18.50 -15.85
C PRO A 508 11.37 -18.15 -17.11
N THR A 509 10.06 -18.00 -17.01
CA THR A 509 9.19 -17.64 -18.12
C THR A 509 8.91 -16.13 -18.21
N GLU A 510 9.35 -15.35 -17.22
CA GLU A 510 9.22 -13.90 -17.25
C GLU A 510 10.35 -13.30 -18.10
N VAL A 511 9.95 -12.58 -19.17
CA VAL A 511 10.87 -12.05 -20.20
C VAL A 511 11.99 -11.21 -19.59
N ASN A 512 11.65 -10.32 -18.66
CA ASN A 512 12.62 -9.43 -18.02
C ASN A 512 13.70 -10.22 -17.26
N CYS A 513 13.31 -11.30 -16.57
CA CYS A 513 14.23 -12.18 -15.83
C CYS A 513 15.11 -12.97 -16.79
N ALA A 514 14.52 -13.57 -17.82
CA ALA A 514 15.25 -14.39 -18.77
C ALA A 514 16.23 -13.56 -19.63
N VAL A 515 15.80 -12.40 -20.15
CA VAL A 515 16.68 -11.49 -20.91
C VAL A 515 17.82 -10.96 -20.05
N THR A 516 17.56 -10.61 -18.80
CA THR A 516 18.60 -10.15 -17.88
C THR A 516 19.62 -11.25 -17.57
N TYR A 517 19.17 -12.50 -17.37
CA TYR A 517 20.07 -13.62 -17.15
C TYR A 517 20.87 -13.97 -18.42
N ALA A 518 20.25 -13.92 -19.60
CA ALA A 518 20.97 -14.09 -20.85
C ALA A 518 22.05 -13.02 -21.06
N PHE A 519 21.75 -11.76 -20.76
CA PHE A 519 22.74 -10.69 -20.79
C PHE A 519 23.86 -10.90 -19.76
N SER A 520 23.54 -11.43 -18.57
CA SER A 520 24.53 -11.85 -17.57
C SER A 520 25.47 -12.93 -18.12
N LEU A 521 24.94 -13.93 -18.82
CA LEU A 521 25.74 -14.98 -19.45
C LEU A 521 26.64 -14.44 -20.56
N TYR A 522 26.16 -13.47 -21.37
CA TYR A 522 26.98 -12.75 -22.34
C TYR A 522 28.18 -12.07 -21.67
N GLY A 523 27.97 -11.33 -20.58
CA GLY A 523 29.05 -10.70 -19.81
C GLY A 523 30.07 -11.67 -19.22
N LEU A 524 29.69 -12.95 -19.05
CA LEU A 524 30.56 -14.05 -18.59
C LEU A 524 31.20 -14.83 -19.75
N GLY A 525 31.02 -14.42 -21.02
CA GLY A 525 31.51 -15.13 -22.21
C GLY A 525 30.78 -16.45 -22.52
N ARG A 526 29.53 -16.60 -22.01
CA ARG A 526 28.68 -17.79 -22.18
C ARG A 526 27.46 -17.48 -23.06
N THR A 527 27.71 -16.78 -24.19
CA THR A 527 26.66 -16.23 -25.05
C THR A 527 25.72 -17.29 -25.61
N SER A 528 26.28 -18.45 -26.05
CA SER A 528 25.47 -19.56 -26.57
C SER A 528 24.45 -20.06 -25.53
N GLU A 529 24.81 -20.14 -24.26
CA GLU A 529 23.88 -20.52 -23.20
C GLU A 529 22.81 -19.43 -22.98
N GLY A 530 23.19 -18.17 -23.10
CA GLY A 530 22.25 -17.04 -23.05
C GLY A 530 21.20 -17.13 -24.15
N LEU A 531 21.59 -17.49 -25.38
CA LEU A 531 20.65 -17.70 -26.49
C LEU A 531 19.70 -18.88 -26.23
N GLU A 532 20.18 -19.96 -25.59
CA GLU A 532 19.30 -21.06 -25.20
C GLU A 532 18.24 -20.65 -24.15
N VAL A 533 18.55 -19.69 -23.30
CA VAL A 533 17.57 -19.09 -22.40
C VAL A 533 16.50 -18.30 -23.18
N ILE A 534 16.94 -17.46 -24.13
CA ILE A 534 16.06 -16.64 -24.96
C ILE A 534 15.11 -17.48 -25.84
N LYS A 535 15.60 -18.57 -26.45
CA LYS A 535 14.81 -19.47 -27.29
C LYS A 535 13.60 -20.10 -26.60
N LYS A 536 13.56 -20.13 -25.28
CA LYS A 536 12.44 -20.65 -24.49
C LYS A 536 11.28 -19.66 -24.36
N LEU A 537 11.50 -18.41 -24.74
CA LEU A 537 10.49 -17.35 -24.66
C LEU A 537 9.69 -17.23 -25.96
N PRO A 538 8.41 -16.81 -25.89
CA PRO A 538 7.64 -16.43 -27.06
C PRO A 538 8.28 -15.24 -27.80
N ASN A 539 8.41 -15.35 -29.10
CA ASN A 539 9.12 -14.35 -29.91
C ASN A 539 8.47 -12.96 -29.87
N ASP A 540 7.14 -12.90 -29.80
CA ASP A 540 6.37 -11.66 -29.70
C ASP A 540 6.69 -10.83 -28.47
N GLN A 541 7.09 -11.48 -27.37
CA GLN A 541 7.44 -10.83 -26.11
C GLN A 541 8.86 -10.22 -26.11
N LEU A 542 9.70 -10.56 -27.09
CA LEU A 542 11.08 -10.05 -27.22
C LEU A 542 11.17 -8.73 -27.99
N HIS A 543 10.05 -8.21 -28.49
CA HIS A 543 9.98 -6.97 -29.27
C HIS A 543 9.82 -5.69 -28.42
N ASP A 544 10.01 -5.77 -27.10
CA ASP A 544 10.24 -4.57 -26.30
C ASP A 544 11.61 -3.96 -26.68
N PRO A 545 11.72 -2.65 -26.96
CA PRO A 545 12.95 -2.03 -27.42
C PRO A 545 14.16 -2.29 -26.52
N HIS A 546 14.00 -2.25 -25.21
CA HIS A 546 15.08 -2.55 -24.26
C HIS A 546 15.49 -4.03 -24.32
N ALA A 547 14.50 -4.97 -24.36
CA ALA A 547 14.79 -6.40 -24.47
C ALA A 547 15.50 -6.70 -25.81
N ALA A 548 15.03 -6.11 -26.89
CA ALA A 548 15.57 -6.28 -28.23
C ALA A 548 17.08 -5.91 -28.34
N VAL A 549 17.55 -4.90 -27.59
CA VAL A 549 18.99 -4.57 -27.54
C VAL A 549 19.81 -5.78 -27.11
N TYR A 550 19.43 -6.40 -25.98
CA TYR A 550 20.20 -7.51 -25.41
C TYR A 550 20.12 -8.76 -26.28
N VAL A 551 18.96 -9.05 -26.85
CA VAL A 551 18.79 -10.16 -27.80
C VAL A 551 19.67 -9.93 -29.04
N ALA A 552 19.65 -8.72 -29.62
CA ALA A 552 20.51 -8.36 -30.75
C ALA A 552 21.99 -8.53 -30.43
N VAL A 553 22.45 -8.07 -29.25
CA VAL A 553 23.84 -8.17 -28.82
C VAL A 553 24.28 -9.65 -28.72
N LEU A 554 23.45 -10.52 -28.13
CA LEU A 554 23.74 -11.95 -28.04
C LEU A 554 23.85 -12.61 -29.42
N LEU A 555 22.91 -12.28 -30.33
CA LEU A 555 22.91 -12.81 -31.70
C LEU A 555 24.13 -12.34 -32.50
N LEU A 556 24.51 -11.06 -32.37
CA LEU A 556 25.69 -10.50 -33.00
C LEU A 556 26.98 -11.14 -32.50
N ASP A 557 27.10 -11.39 -31.21
CA ASP A 557 28.28 -12.05 -30.60
C ASP A 557 28.46 -13.48 -31.12
N GLU A 558 27.39 -14.20 -31.40
CA GLU A 558 27.40 -15.52 -32.06
C GLU A 558 27.39 -15.43 -33.60
N ASN A 559 27.66 -14.24 -34.16
CA ASN A 559 27.72 -13.99 -35.60
C ASN A 559 26.41 -14.33 -36.40
N GLN A 560 25.26 -14.29 -35.71
CA GLN A 560 23.93 -14.53 -36.30
C GLN A 560 23.31 -13.22 -36.80
N VAL A 561 23.98 -12.53 -37.73
CA VAL A 561 23.66 -11.18 -38.18
C VAL A 561 22.26 -11.05 -38.75
N GLU A 562 21.84 -12.01 -39.56
CA GLU A 562 20.50 -11.99 -40.21
C GLU A 562 19.37 -12.07 -39.14
N ALA A 563 19.54 -12.93 -38.13
CA ALA A 563 18.57 -13.06 -37.07
C ALA A 563 18.54 -11.80 -36.17
N ALA A 564 19.67 -11.10 -36.03
CA ALA A 564 19.76 -9.89 -35.22
C ALA A 564 19.04 -8.69 -35.86
N LYS A 565 18.85 -8.64 -37.19
CA LYS A 565 18.31 -7.46 -37.89
C LYS A 565 16.97 -6.99 -37.34
N GLU A 566 16.03 -7.90 -37.12
CA GLU A 566 14.71 -7.59 -36.61
C GLU A 566 14.76 -6.91 -35.21
N TYR A 567 15.62 -7.42 -34.32
CA TYR A 567 15.81 -6.86 -32.99
C TYR A 567 16.57 -5.53 -33.02
N ILE A 568 17.53 -5.37 -33.90
CA ILE A 568 18.24 -4.10 -34.12
C ILE A 568 17.26 -3.02 -34.57
N ASP A 569 16.37 -3.35 -35.52
CA ASP A 569 15.36 -2.43 -36.01
C ASP A 569 14.36 -2.06 -34.94
N THR A 570 13.94 -3.03 -34.11
CA THR A 570 13.05 -2.81 -32.96
C THR A 570 13.71 -1.90 -31.94
N ALA A 571 14.95 -2.16 -31.55
CA ALA A 571 15.71 -1.35 -30.61
C ALA A 571 15.89 0.10 -31.11
N ARG A 572 16.16 0.30 -32.41
CA ARG A 572 16.36 1.64 -33.01
C ARG A 572 15.08 2.46 -33.14
N ARG A 573 13.93 1.83 -33.20
CA ARG A 573 12.61 2.52 -33.28
C ARG A 573 12.11 2.98 -31.92
N GLY A 574 12.58 2.37 -30.83
CA GLY A 574 12.10 2.67 -29.48
C GLY A 574 13.01 3.56 -28.66
N PRO A 575 12.53 4.04 -27.51
CA PRO A 575 13.33 4.83 -26.57
C PRO A 575 14.23 3.92 -25.76
N ILE A 576 15.48 3.72 -26.22
CA ILE A 576 16.52 2.99 -25.48
C ILE A 576 17.49 3.95 -24.79
N PHE A 577 18.18 3.49 -23.77
CA PHE A 577 19.21 4.28 -23.08
C PHE A 577 20.46 4.49 -23.97
N ILE A 578 21.19 5.56 -23.69
CA ILE A 578 22.44 5.86 -24.41
C ILE A 578 23.44 4.72 -24.25
N GLU A 579 23.52 4.12 -23.06
CA GLU A 579 24.39 3.00 -22.74
C GLU A 579 23.97 1.71 -23.47
N GLU A 580 22.68 1.46 -23.62
CA GLU A 580 22.15 0.35 -24.41
C GLU A 580 22.47 0.55 -25.90
N LYS A 581 22.33 1.79 -26.40
CA LYS A 581 22.73 2.12 -27.76
C LYS A 581 24.23 1.90 -27.99
N LYS A 582 25.05 2.35 -27.04
CA LYS A 582 26.51 2.15 -27.11
C LYS A 582 26.86 0.67 -27.12
N LEU A 583 26.24 -0.15 -26.26
CA LEU A 583 26.40 -1.59 -26.21
C LEU A 583 26.07 -2.24 -27.56
N LEU A 584 24.97 -1.85 -28.18
CA LEU A 584 24.54 -2.35 -29.50
C LEU A 584 25.51 -1.92 -30.62
N ASP A 585 25.95 -0.65 -30.64
CA ASP A 585 26.87 -0.12 -31.62
C ASP A 585 28.25 -0.79 -31.51
N GLU A 586 28.73 -1.08 -30.29
CA GLU A 586 29.97 -1.84 -30.06
C GLU A 586 29.86 -3.29 -30.56
N ALA A 587 28.71 -3.96 -30.34
CA ALA A 587 28.48 -5.31 -30.87
C ALA A 587 28.48 -5.31 -32.41
N LEU A 588 27.83 -4.34 -33.05
CA LEU A 588 27.85 -4.16 -34.49
C LEU A 588 29.25 -3.90 -35.05
N ALA A 589 30.04 -3.06 -34.37
CA ALA A 589 31.41 -2.77 -34.77
C ALA A 589 32.34 -4.00 -34.68
N LYS A 590 32.15 -4.85 -33.66
CA LYS A 590 32.91 -6.13 -33.53
C LYS A 590 32.61 -7.07 -34.71
N VAL A 591 31.36 -7.20 -35.14
CA VAL A 591 30.98 -8.03 -36.29
C VAL A 591 31.57 -7.46 -37.58
N ALA A 592 31.51 -6.14 -37.78
CA ALA A 592 32.07 -5.48 -38.98
C ALA A 592 33.62 -5.60 -39.06
N ALA A 593 34.31 -5.68 -37.95
CA ALA A 593 35.76 -5.84 -37.86
C ALA A 593 36.24 -7.29 -37.99
N ALA A 594 35.35 -8.28 -37.86
CA ALA A 594 35.68 -9.69 -37.94
C ALA A 594 36.08 -10.06 -39.42
N PRO A 595 37.21 -10.73 -39.66
CA PRO A 595 37.58 -11.16 -41.01
C PRO A 595 36.53 -12.15 -41.55
N PRO A 596 36.19 -12.06 -42.85
CA PRO A 596 35.21 -12.99 -43.46
C PRO A 596 35.72 -14.42 -43.31
N LYS A 597 34.92 -15.32 -42.75
CA LYS A 597 35.22 -16.77 -42.71
C LYS A 597 35.43 -17.27 -44.13
N PRO A 598 36.50 -18.08 -44.40
CA PRO A 598 36.74 -18.63 -45.76
C PRO A 598 35.53 -19.45 -46.18
N GLY A 599 35.02 -19.11 -47.37
CA GLY A 599 33.74 -19.55 -47.89
C GLY A 599 33.60 -21.04 -48.05
N GLY A 600 32.42 -21.51 -47.68
CA GLY A 600 31.88 -22.76 -48.18
C GLY A 600 31.48 -22.56 -49.64
N SER A 601 31.95 -23.43 -50.54
CA SER A 601 31.69 -23.44 -51.99
C SER A 601 30.19 -23.49 -52.33
N PRO A 602 29.74 -22.84 -53.36
CA PRO A 602 28.32 -22.85 -53.74
C PRO A 602 27.93 -24.19 -54.37
N THR A 603 27.01 -24.89 -53.72
CA THR A 603 26.32 -26.04 -54.29
C THR A 603 25.31 -25.52 -55.36
N THR A 604 25.51 -25.97 -56.56
CA THR A 604 24.69 -25.68 -57.74
C THR A 604 23.22 -26.08 -57.55
N THR A 605 22.38 -25.13 -57.74
CA THR A 605 20.91 -25.25 -57.68
C THR A 605 20.34 -25.74 -58.99
N THR A 606 19.58 -26.81 -58.97
CA THR A 606 18.69 -27.23 -60.08
C THR A 606 17.36 -26.48 -60.00
N SER A 607 16.89 -26.04 -61.13
CA SER A 607 15.77 -25.16 -61.45
C SER A 607 14.39 -25.69 -61.05
N PRO A 608 13.39 -24.85 -60.82
CA PRO A 608 12.09 -25.21 -60.27
C PRO A 608 10.97 -25.36 -61.33
N GLY A 609 9.98 -26.18 -60.98
CA GLY A 609 8.69 -26.28 -61.70
C GLY A 609 7.64 -25.30 -61.14
N PRO A 610 6.55 -25.06 -61.89
CA PRO A 610 5.78 -23.80 -61.78
C PRO A 610 4.78 -23.73 -60.64
N ALA A 611 4.58 -22.49 -60.18
CA ALA A 611 3.75 -22.03 -59.09
C ALA A 611 2.24 -22.28 -59.28
N LYS A 612 1.56 -22.62 -58.19
CA LYS A 612 0.10 -22.46 -58.00
C LYS A 612 -0.19 -21.20 -57.19
N SER A 613 -1.16 -20.43 -57.68
CA SER A 613 -1.65 -19.16 -57.10
C SER A 613 -2.26 -19.32 -55.73
N PRO A 614 -2.13 -18.32 -54.82
CA PRO A 614 -2.70 -18.37 -53.50
C PRO A 614 -4.14 -17.88 -53.46
N GLN A 615 -4.96 -18.53 -52.63
CA GLN A 615 -6.26 -18.08 -52.17
C GLN A 615 -6.13 -17.00 -51.11
N PRO A 616 -7.08 -16.05 -50.98
CA PRO A 616 -7.00 -14.96 -50.00
C PRO A 616 -7.38 -15.42 -48.60
N ALA A 617 -6.61 -14.95 -47.62
CA ALA A 617 -6.83 -15.15 -46.18
C ALA A 617 -7.97 -14.28 -45.64
N PRO A 618 -8.69 -14.73 -44.61
CA PRO A 618 -9.76 -13.95 -43.99
C PRO A 618 -9.22 -12.83 -43.14
N THR A 619 -9.89 -11.69 -43.23
CA THR A 619 -9.64 -10.46 -42.47
C THR A 619 -9.87 -10.68 -40.99
N LEU A 620 -8.84 -10.47 -40.17
CA LEU A 620 -8.95 -10.44 -38.70
C LEU A 620 -9.35 -9.03 -38.26
N THR A 621 -10.43 -8.97 -37.52
CA THR A 621 -10.92 -7.79 -36.79
C THR A 621 -9.99 -7.47 -35.62
N PRO A 622 -9.70 -6.20 -35.29
CA PRO A 622 -8.80 -5.86 -34.17
C PRO A 622 -9.44 -6.11 -32.84
N THR A 623 -8.72 -6.81 -31.96
CA THR A 623 -9.05 -7.03 -30.55
C THR A 623 -8.87 -5.74 -29.76
N PRO A 624 -9.80 -5.36 -28.88
CA PRO A 624 -9.63 -4.17 -28.02
C PRO A 624 -8.63 -4.42 -26.91
N GLN A 625 -7.82 -3.40 -26.61
CA GLN A 625 -6.88 -3.38 -25.49
C GLN A 625 -7.60 -3.48 -24.13
N PRO A 626 -7.01 -4.15 -23.13
CA PRO A 626 -7.60 -4.22 -21.81
C PRO A 626 -7.44 -2.90 -21.06
N THR A 627 -8.56 -2.30 -20.72
CA THR A 627 -8.67 -1.19 -19.79
C THR A 627 -8.32 -1.64 -18.36
N LYS A 628 -7.46 -0.90 -17.68
CA LYS A 628 -7.14 -1.05 -16.26
C LYS A 628 -8.41 -1.00 -15.42
N VAL A 629 -8.73 -2.10 -14.78
CA VAL A 629 -9.76 -2.19 -13.74
C VAL A 629 -9.23 -1.57 -12.45
N PRO A 630 -9.98 -0.68 -11.76
CA PRO A 630 -9.66 -0.27 -10.39
C PRO A 630 -9.71 -1.48 -9.47
N GLY A 631 -8.70 -1.61 -8.61
CA GLY A 631 -8.65 -2.66 -7.61
C GLY A 631 -9.87 -2.63 -6.67
N PRO A 632 -10.31 -3.79 -6.15
CA PRO A 632 -11.42 -3.84 -5.22
C PRO A 632 -11.08 -3.13 -3.92
N GLU A 633 -12.07 -2.36 -3.41
CA GLU A 633 -12.05 -1.79 -2.06
C GLU A 633 -11.77 -2.86 -0.99
N PRO A 634 -11.14 -2.50 0.13
CA PRO A 634 -10.86 -3.45 1.20
C PRO A 634 -12.17 -4.04 1.72
N MET A 635 -12.31 -5.35 1.57
CA MET A 635 -13.42 -6.09 2.18
C MET A 635 -13.37 -5.91 3.70
N ALA A 636 -14.52 -5.61 4.29
CA ALA A 636 -14.69 -5.50 5.73
C ALA A 636 -14.13 -6.74 6.42
N THR A 637 -13.17 -6.52 7.30
CA THR A 637 -12.75 -7.49 8.30
C THR A 637 -13.81 -7.59 9.39
N PRO A 638 -14.03 -8.76 9.98
CA PRO A 638 -14.98 -8.95 11.08
C PRO A 638 -14.60 -8.14 12.32
#